data_4a8cd0ab1323acd07cbed6c7892c4a11
#
_entry.id   4a8cd0ab1323acd07cbed6c7892c4a11
#
_cell.length_a   1.000
_cell.length_b   1.000
_cell.length_c   1.000
_cell.angle_alpha   90.00
_cell.angle_beta   90.00
_cell.angle_gamma   90.00
#
_symmetry.space_group_name_H-M   'P 1'
#
loop_
_entity.id
_entity.type
_entity.pdbx_description
1 polymer ?
#
loop_
_entity_poly.entity_id
_entity_poly.type
_entity_poly.pdbx_seq_one_letter_code
_entity_poly.pdbx_strand_id
1 'polypeptide(L)'
;MFFKKYVLKHVIASACCILLLSTSLFAQKFTISGYVKDASSDETIIAANIAVLGKNSNIISNQYGFYSITLNAGSYQLITSHVGYRSSALNISLTKDTSINISLVNGTELSEEVVVVATKRDNNIKTAQMGKITLPIDQIKSVPAFLGEVDLLKVIQLLPGVRNAGEGSSGIYVRGGGPDQNLILLDDAVVYNTGHLFGFFSIFNADAIKNVTLIKGGMPAQYGGRLSSVLDVSMKEGNNQKYQVEGGLGLIASRLSVQGPIKKDKSSFIISGRRTYVDALAKGFIKKSSAFYGSGYYFYDLNAKANYKFSEKDRVYLSGYFGRDVFNFVNGKQSLKVNIPWGNATGTLRWNHVFNNKLFTNTTLVYNDYNFTFNGLQNNFQLQLASGIRDVNLKQDYDFYPASKHKVKFGWLYTYHRFKPSVISGKQDSVVFNPLNAQIKFAHEAAVYIQDDWDISNKIKVNAGLRYSRFQQIGAYKTYDTDLFGNRLDSTVFKSGEPVKTYGGLEPRLTLRYELNTETSLKASVTRNFQYIHLVSNAGTTLPTDLWVPSTLKVKPQISTLYAAGLFKNLKENMFETSVEVYYKQMQNQIEYREGYTPNTLKDAEDDFTFGKGWSYGTELFINKLKGRFTGWIGYTLSWTYRKFDKLNAGNKYFAKYDRRNDMSIVALYNLNKKWKFSATFVYGTGNATTLPQRFYIVGGVLTQEYSNINQYRLPSYHRLDLSAVLTPKKNEGRKLKTEWVFSIYNAYSRQNPYFIYYDQTGSPYDGSLKVQAKQVSLFPIIPAITWNFKF
;
A
#
# COMPACT_ATOMS: atom_id res chain seq x y z
N MET A 1 25.53 82.07 4.55
CA MET A 1 24.58 81.03 5.05
C MET A 1 23.66 80.48 3.97
N PHE A 2 23.47 81.09 2.84
CA PHE A 2 22.60 80.72 1.71
C PHE A 2 23.14 79.63 0.82
N PHE A 3 24.43 79.49 0.65
CA PHE A 3 25.05 78.57 -0.29
C PHE A 3 25.02 77.08 0.20
N LYS A 4 25.05 76.83 1.47
CA LYS A 4 24.97 75.47 2.10
C LYS A 4 23.61 74.82 1.97
N LYS A 5 22.54 75.65 1.94
CA LYS A 5 21.15 75.11 1.80
C LYS A 5 20.83 74.66 0.35
N TYR A 6 21.44 75.29 -0.64
CA TYR A 6 21.19 74.92 -2.02
C TYR A 6 21.92 73.64 -2.44
N VAL A 7 23.15 73.44 -2.02
CA VAL A 7 23.94 72.23 -2.27
C VAL A 7 23.30 71.02 -1.59
N LEU A 8 22.80 71.14 -0.39
CA LEU A 8 22.13 70.05 0.34
C LEU A 8 20.81 69.62 -0.30
N LYS A 9 20.03 70.54 -0.84
CA LYS A 9 18.80 70.22 -1.56
C LYS A 9 19.06 69.50 -2.89
N HIS A 10 20.11 69.81 -3.60
CA HIS A 10 20.47 69.13 -4.85
C HIS A 10 21.10 67.79 -4.58
N VAL A 11 21.88 67.62 -3.53
CA VAL A 11 22.43 66.31 -3.11
C VAL A 11 21.30 65.36 -2.61
N ILE A 12 20.33 65.88 -1.86
CA ILE A 12 19.15 65.07 -1.44
C ILE A 12 18.26 64.72 -2.64
N ALA A 13 18.03 65.68 -3.55
CA ALA A 13 17.26 65.42 -4.77
C ALA A 13 17.96 64.41 -5.69
N SER A 14 19.29 64.51 -5.89
CA SER A 14 20.07 63.51 -6.62
C SER A 14 20.12 62.15 -5.93
N ALA A 15 20.22 62.08 -4.61
CA ALA A 15 20.15 60.83 -3.86
C ALA A 15 18.74 60.20 -3.92
N CYS A 16 17.67 61.01 -3.87
CA CYS A 16 16.31 60.51 -4.12
C CYS A 16 16.09 60.05 -5.54
N CYS A 17 16.62 60.74 -6.56
CA CYS A 17 16.55 60.26 -7.94
C CYS A 17 17.37 58.98 -8.18
N ILE A 18 18.53 58.81 -7.54
CA ILE A 18 19.32 57.56 -7.60
C ILE A 18 18.61 56.40 -6.85
N LEU A 19 17.92 56.69 -5.74
CA LEU A 19 17.09 55.71 -5.00
C LEU A 19 15.80 55.36 -5.81
N LEU A 20 15.26 56.28 -6.62
CA LEU A 20 14.10 56.01 -7.49
C LEU A 20 14.47 55.31 -8.80
N LEU A 21 15.75 55.37 -9.23
CA LEU A 21 16.27 54.65 -10.37
C LEU A 21 16.78 53.25 -10.09
N SER A 22 16.85 52.83 -8.81
CA SER A 22 17.02 51.45 -8.46
C SER A 22 15.69 50.71 -8.55
N THR A 23 14.91 50.87 -9.61
CA THR A 23 13.95 49.86 -10.02
C THR A 23 14.73 48.63 -10.35
N SER A 24 14.83 47.77 -9.35
CA SER A 24 15.30 46.41 -9.54
C SER A 24 14.65 45.89 -10.83
N LEU A 25 15.43 45.64 -11.84
CA LEU A 25 15.02 44.85 -12.99
C LEU A 25 14.66 43.46 -12.46
N PHE A 26 13.48 43.31 -11.87
CA PHE A 26 12.91 42.03 -11.60
C PHE A 26 12.70 41.38 -12.96
N ALA A 27 13.62 40.51 -13.34
CA ALA A 27 13.44 39.71 -14.54
C ALA A 27 12.03 39.12 -14.49
N GLN A 28 11.20 39.52 -15.48
CA GLN A 28 9.80 39.09 -15.54
C GLN A 28 9.75 37.58 -15.57
N LYS A 29 8.98 37.00 -14.63
CA LYS A 29 8.85 35.56 -14.48
C LYS A 29 7.53 35.09 -15.07
N PHE A 30 7.60 33.98 -15.81
CA PHE A 30 6.45 33.34 -16.39
C PHE A 30 6.40 31.86 -16.00
N THR A 31 5.21 31.30 -16.02
CA THR A 31 4.94 29.90 -15.60
C THR A 31 4.54 29.09 -16.83
N ILE A 32 5.21 27.95 -16.99
CA ILE A 32 4.83 26.89 -17.92
C ILE A 32 4.12 25.81 -17.08
N SER A 33 2.93 25.41 -17.49
CA SER A 33 2.19 24.32 -16.86
C SER A 33 1.56 23.39 -17.90
N GLY A 34 1.07 22.22 -17.47
CA GLY A 34 0.40 21.28 -18.36
C GLY A 34 0.46 19.86 -17.83
N TYR A 35 0.16 18.90 -18.69
CA TYR A 35 0.19 17.50 -18.37
C TYR A 35 1.28 16.76 -19.12
N VAL A 36 1.93 15.79 -18.48
CA VAL A 36 2.78 14.81 -19.16
C VAL A 36 1.92 13.59 -19.48
N LYS A 37 1.95 13.11 -20.73
CA LYS A 37 1.05 12.10 -21.26
C LYS A 37 1.80 11.03 -22.04
N ASP A 38 1.22 9.83 -22.12
CA ASP A 38 1.62 8.78 -23.05
C ASP A 38 1.13 9.09 -24.46
N ALA A 39 2.03 9.09 -25.44
CA ALA A 39 1.71 9.47 -26.83
C ALA A 39 0.74 8.49 -27.51
N SER A 40 0.68 7.22 -27.06
CA SER A 40 -0.13 6.17 -27.68
C SER A 40 -1.54 6.04 -27.10
N SER A 41 -1.75 6.48 -25.86
CA SER A 41 -3.00 6.34 -25.13
C SER A 41 -3.60 7.65 -24.64
N ASP A 42 -2.83 8.75 -24.64
CA ASP A 42 -3.11 10.05 -24.01
C ASP A 42 -3.32 9.98 -22.49
N GLU A 43 -2.94 8.85 -21.89
CA GLU A 43 -2.99 8.65 -20.45
C GLU A 43 -1.95 9.50 -19.75
N THR A 44 -2.30 10.15 -18.62
CA THR A 44 -1.37 11.03 -17.90
C THR A 44 -0.23 10.24 -17.25
N ILE A 45 1.01 10.77 -17.28
CA ILE A 45 2.20 10.12 -16.69
C ILE A 45 2.52 10.76 -15.35
N ILE A 46 2.43 9.96 -14.30
CA ILE A 46 2.71 10.29 -12.89
C ILE A 46 4.22 10.30 -12.66
N ALA A 47 4.72 11.27 -11.87
CA ALA A 47 6.12 11.34 -11.48
C ALA A 47 7.12 11.45 -12.66
N ALA A 48 6.69 11.96 -13.81
CA ALA A 48 7.58 12.31 -14.90
C ALA A 48 8.51 13.46 -14.48
N ASN A 49 9.78 13.35 -14.81
CA ASN A 49 10.78 14.36 -14.51
C ASN A 49 10.87 15.38 -15.64
N ILE A 50 10.73 16.66 -15.33
CA ILE A 50 10.87 17.79 -16.27
C ILE A 50 12.05 18.64 -15.81
N ALA A 51 13.16 18.62 -16.56
CA ALA A 51 14.38 19.36 -16.29
C ALA A 51 14.56 20.49 -17.29
N VAL A 52 15.10 21.62 -16.84
CA VAL A 52 15.50 22.72 -17.71
C VAL A 52 16.99 22.59 -18.00
N LEU A 53 17.36 22.41 -19.29
CA LEU A 53 18.76 22.24 -19.68
C LEU A 53 19.58 23.49 -19.29
N GLY A 54 20.75 23.25 -18.70
CA GLY A 54 21.64 24.34 -18.26
C GLY A 54 21.22 25.05 -16.97
N LYS A 55 20.10 24.62 -16.34
CA LYS A 55 19.67 25.13 -15.03
C LYS A 55 19.46 23.98 -14.03
N ASN A 56 19.75 24.22 -12.77
CA ASN A 56 19.44 23.28 -11.68
C ASN A 56 17.95 23.34 -11.29
N SER A 57 17.06 23.53 -12.27
CA SER A 57 15.61 23.55 -12.06
C SER A 57 15.02 22.26 -12.60
N ASN A 58 14.48 21.46 -11.72
CA ASN A 58 13.88 20.17 -12.03
C ASN A 58 12.58 20.01 -11.24
N ILE A 59 11.50 19.65 -11.91
CA ILE A 59 10.22 19.38 -11.30
C ILE A 59 9.73 17.99 -11.69
N ILE A 60 8.83 17.47 -10.87
CA ILE A 60 8.22 16.16 -11.08
C ILE A 60 6.72 16.38 -11.23
N SER A 61 6.10 15.79 -12.27
CA SER A 61 4.66 15.82 -12.42
C SER A 61 3.97 15.21 -11.19
N ASN A 62 2.84 15.78 -10.78
CA ASN A 62 2.10 15.32 -9.62
C ASN A 62 1.44 13.95 -9.86
N GLN A 63 0.70 13.44 -8.89
CA GLN A 63 0.02 12.13 -8.99
C GLN A 63 -1.10 12.09 -10.06
N TYR A 64 -1.39 13.21 -10.71
CA TYR A 64 -2.35 13.34 -11.81
C TYR A 64 -1.68 13.69 -13.15
N GLY A 65 -0.34 13.69 -13.19
CA GLY A 65 0.45 14.02 -14.38
C GLY A 65 0.61 15.53 -14.64
N PHE A 66 0.05 16.41 -13.78
CA PHE A 66 0.18 17.87 -13.92
C PHE A 66 1.55 18.35 -13.46
N TYR A 67 2.12 19.35 -14.17
CA TYR A 67 3.36 20.02 -13.79
C TYR A 67 3.21 21.52 -13.90
N SER A 68 4.02 22.26 -13.14
CA SER A 68 4.12 23.72 -13.21
C SER A 68 5.53 24.17 -12.85
N ILE A 69 6.14 25.00 -13.69
CA ILE A 69 7.47 25.55 -13.49
C ILE A 69 7.50 27.03 -13.82
N THR A 70 8.01 27.84 -12.89
CA THR A 70 8.16 29.30 -13.06
C THR A 70 9.61 29.65 -13.37
N LEU A 71 9.86 30.32 -14.47
CA LEU A 71 11.18 30.73 -14.98
C LEU A 71 11.16 32.22 -15.35
N ASN A 72 12.34 32.80 -15.45
CA ASN A 72 12.47 34.16 -16.03
C ASN A 72 12.09 34.15 -17.54
N ALA A 73 11.77 35.29 -18.10
CA ALA A 73 11.61 35.42 -19.57
C ALA A 73 12.90 34.95 -20.28
N GLY A 74 12.75 34.20 -21.38
CA GLY A 74 13.89 33.69 -22.14
C GLY A 74 13.61 32.39 -22.89
N SER A 75 14.59 31.92 -23.63
CA SER A 75 14.51 30.63 -24.35
C SER A 75 15.10 29.48 -23.52
N TYR A 76 14.38 28.38 -23.50
CA TYR A 76 14.71 27.20 -22.71
C TYR A 76 14.52 25.91 -23.51
N GLN A 77 15.30 24.90 -23.16
CA GLN A 77 15.03 23.54 -23.57
C GLN A 77 14.57 22.73 -22.34
N LEU A 78 13.33 22.23 -22.40
CA LEU A 78 12.77 21.31 -21.41
C LEU A 78 13.07 19.87 -21.83
N ILE A 79 13.65 19.10 -20.94
CA ILE A 79 13.88 17.68 -21.14
C ILE A 79 12.97 16.92 -20.19
N THR A 80 12.05 16.14 -20.75
CA THR A 80 11.08 15.34 -19.99
C THR A 80 11.42 13.86 -20.08
N SER A 81 11.47 13.17 -18.96
CA SER A 81 11.82 11.75 -18.90
C SER A 81 10.97 10.99 -17.88
N HIS A 82 10.71 9.71 -18.18
CA HIS A 82 10.05 8.76 -17.29
C HIS A 82 10.55 7.33 -17.54
N VAL A 83 10.46 6.46 -16.53
CA VAL A 83 10.83 5.03 -16.66
C VAL A 83 9.94 4.35 -17.70
N GLY A 84 10.53 3.64 -18.67
CA GLY A 84 9.78 2.97 -19.73
C GLY A 84 9.48 3.85 -20.95
N TYR A 85 9.81 5.16 -20.91
CA TYR A 85 9.58 6.10 -22.00
C TYR A 85 10.89 6.68 -22.54
N ARG A 86 10.86 7.11 -23.79
CA ARG A 86 11.92 7.92 -24.39
C ARG A 86 11.86 9.33 -23.83
N SER A 87 13.02 9.91 -23.56
CA SER A 87 13.11 11.31 -23.17
C SER A 87 12.69 12.21 -24.35
N SER A 88 11.89 13.23 -24.05
CA SER A 88 11.47 14.26 -25.01
C SER A 88 12.18 15.56 -24.68
N ALA A 89 12.69 16.23 -25.72
CA ALA A 89 13.28 17.57 -25.63
C ALA A 89 12.36 18.57 -26.35
N LEU A 90 12.00 19.65 -25.66
CA LEU A 90 11.12 20.71 -26.19
C LEU A 90 11.77 22.06 -26.01
N ASN A 91 11.98 22.79 -27.11
CA ASN A 91 12.46 24.18 -27.10
C ASN A 91 11.30 25.14 -26.92
N ILE A 92 11.42 26.10 -26.00
CA ILE A 92 10.36 27.03 -25.64
C ILE A 92 10.94 28.45 -25.54
N SER A 93 10.26 29.43 -26.14
CA SER A 93 10.47 30.86 -25.89
C SER A 93 9.40 31.33 -24.90
N LEU A 94 9.82 31.65 -23.68
CA LEU A 94 8.93 32.01 -22.59
C LEU A 94 8.82 33.51 -22.44
N THR A 95 7.74 34.09 -22.99
CA THR A 95 7.42 35.53 -22.97
C THR A 95 6.11 35.85 -22.22
N LYS A 96 5.32 34.82 -21.91
CA LYS A 96 4.06 34.86 -21.14
C LYS A 96 3.77 33.53 -20.46
N ASP A 97 2.85 33.55 -19.53
CA ASP A 97 2.34 32.29 -18.93
C ASP A 97 1.77 31.37 -20.00
N THR A 98 2.22 30.13 -20.05
CA THR A 98 1.96 29.20 -21.15
C THR A 98 1.55 27.82 -20.64
N SER A 99 0.53 27.22 -21.29
CA SER A 99 0.13 25.83 -20.99
C SER A 99 0.60 24.92 -22.14
N ILE A 100 1.38 23.89 -21.82
CA ILE A 100 1.96 22.93 -22.77
C ILE A 100 1.81 21.51 -22.23
N ASN A 101 1.13 20.64 -22.99
CA ASN A 101 1.12 19.21 -22.73
C ASN A 101 2.32 18.54 -23.40
N ILE A 102 3.00 17.64 -22.67
CA ILE A 102 4.19 16.94 -23.16
C ILE A 102 3.84 15.47 -23.35
N SER A 103 3.98 14.95 -24.57
CA SER A 103 3.74 13.55 -24.87
C SER A 103 5.04 12.76 -24.92
N LEU A 104 5.11 11.64 -24.20
CA LEU A 104 6.25 10.71 -24.18
C LEU A 104 5.90 9.44 -24.95
N VAL A 105 6.84 8.97 -25.77
CA VAL A 105 6.72 7.72 -26.52
C VAL A 105 7.27 6.56 -25.69
N ASN A 106 6.55 5.44 -25.65
CA ASN A 106 6.98 4.23 -24.96
C ASN A 106 8.29 3.69 -25.56
N GLY A 107 9.31 3.43 -24.72
CA GLY A 107 10.65 3.02 -25.11
C GLY A 107 10.77 1.61 -25.65
N THR A 108 9.72 0.77 -25.54
CA THR A 108 9.75 -0.63 -25.98
C THR A 108 9.47 -0.82 -27.49
N GLU A 109 9.06 0.24 -28.21
CA GLU A 109 8.58 0.10 -29.62
C GLU A 109 9.66 0.22 -30.70
N LEU A 110 10.92 0.58 -30.38
CA LEU A 110 11.96 0.67 -31.44
C LEU A 110 13.36 0.26 -30.93
N SER A 111 13.99 -0.59 -31.73
CA SER A 111 15.40 -0.91 -31.69
C SER A 111 16.16 0.13 -32.56
N GLU A 112 16.64 1.17 -31.92
CA GLU A 112 17.82 1.92 -32.36
C GLU A 112 18.20 2.92 -31.28
N GLU A 113 19.47 2.92 -30.95
CA GLU A 113 20.10 3.74 -29.92
C GLU A 113 20.21 5.18 -30.39
N VAL A 114 19.15 5.95 -30.23
CA VAL A 114 19.29 7.39 -30.28
C VAL A 114 19.80 7.82 -28.91
N VAL A 115 21.10 8.12 -28.84
CA VAL A 115 21.76 8.78 -27.73
C VAL A 115 21.23 10.21 -27.65
N VAL A 116 20.01 10.40 -27.18
CA VAL A 116 19.60 11.65 -26.58
C VAL A 116 20.33 11.72 -25.24
N VAL A 117 21.12 12.75 -25.01
CA VAL A 117 21.81 13.03 -23.75
C VAL A 117 20.84 12.71 -22.60
N ALA A 118 21.06 11.55 -21.98
CA ALA A 118 20.14 11.04 -20.98
C ALA A 118 20.18 12.01 -19.80
N THR A 119 19.11 12.77 -19.62
CA THR A 119 18.88 13.48 -18.36
C THR A 119 19.03 12.46 -17.26
N LYS A 120 20.02 12.68 -16.40
CA LYS A 120 20.33 11.79 -15.29
C LYS A 120 19.07 11.51 -14.51
N ARG A 121 18.65 10.24 -14.40
CA ARG A 121 17.63 9.80 -13.45
C ARG A 121 18.21 9.93 -12.05
N ASP A 122 18.00 11.08 -11.42
CA ASP A 122 18.59 11.41 -10.14
C ASP A 122 17.54 11.60 -9.04
N ASN A 123 16.33 11.10 -9.25
CA ASN A 123 15.26 11.16 -8.25
C ASN A 123 15.67 10.52 -6.92
N ASN A 124 16.45 9.44 -6.96
CA ASN A 124 17.04 8.83 -5.76
C ASN A 124 17.87 9.83 -4.94
N ILE A 125 18.55 10.77 -5.61
CA ILE A 125 19.43 11.77 -4.99
C ILE A 125 18.69 13.09 -4.72
N LYS A 126 17.92 13.60 -5.70
CA LYS A 126 17.38 14.97 -5.69
C LYS A 126 16.08 15.16 -4.91
N THR A 127 15.27 14.12 -4.72
CA THR A 127 14.05 14.25 -3.92
C THR A 127 14.35 14.31 -2.44
N ALA A 128 13.66 15.17 -1.68
CA ALA A 128 13.76 15.15 -0.22
C ALA A 128 13.14 13.87 0.36
N GLN A 129 12.15 13.29 -0.30
CA GLN A 129 11.41 12.16 0.20
C GLN A 129 12.28 10.93 0.36
N MET A 130 12.22 10.33 1.57
CA MET A 130 12.97 9.14 1.96
C MET A 130 12.04 7.93 1.98
N GLY A 131 12.58 6.75 1.63
CA GLY A 131 11.81 5.50 1.68
C GLY A 131 10.63 5.43 0.71
N LYS A 132 10.63 6.22 -0.38
CA LYS A 132 9.65 6.17 -1.46
C LYS A 132 10.17 5.31 -2.61
N ILE A 133 9.43 4.27 -2.98
CA ILE A 133 9.73 3.38 -4.11
C ILE A 133 8.50 3.34 -5.01
N THR A 134 8.67 3.68 -6.29
CA THR A 134 7.62 3.57 -7.30
C THR A 134 7.97 2.46 -8.27
N LEU A 135 7.09 1.49 -8.42
CA LEU A 135 7.24 0.35 -9.33
C LEU A 135 6.21 0.47 -10.46
N PRO A 136 6.67 0.64 -11.73
CA PRO A 136 5.80 0.50 -12.89
C PRO A 136 5.25 -0.91 -12.99
N ILE A 137 4.03 -1.05 -13.50
CA ILE A 137 3.38 -2.36 -13.60
C ILE A 137 4.16 -3.37 -14.46
N ASP A 138 4.87 -2.91 -15.48
CA ASP A 138 5.68 -3.79 -16.34
C ASP A 138 6.84 -4.45 -15.58
N GLN A 139 7.43 -3.73 -14.61
CA GLN A 139 8.45 -4.30 -13.73
C GLN A 139 7.84 -5.36 -12.80
N ILE A 140 6.64 -5.11 -12.29
CA ILE A 140 5.90 -6.07 -11.45
C ILE A 140 5.56 -7.33 -12.25
N LYS A 141 5.07 -7.18 -13.50
CA LYS A 141 4.76 -8.30 -14.41
C LYS A 141 5.99 -9.13 -14.81
N SER A 142 7.20 -8.58 -14.66
CA SER A 142 8.45 -9.28 -15.01
C SER A 142 8.98 -10.21 -13.92
N VAL A 143 8.48 -10.11 -12.68
CA VAL A 143 8.88 -10.96 -11.54
C VAL A 143 8.16 -12.31 -11.64
N PRO A 144 8.79 -13.45 -11.20
CA PRO A 144 8.14 -14.76 -11.22
C PRO A 144 6.75 -14.73 -10.56
N ALA A 145 5.75 -15.23 -11.28
CA ALA A 145 4.36 -15.25 -10.88
C ALA A 145 4.07 -16.43 -9.93
N PHE A 146 3.30 -16.21 -8.89
CA PHE A 146 2.83 -17.25 -7.97
C PHE A 146 1.64 -17.99 -8.60
N LEU A 147 1.77 -19.31 -8.84
CA LEU A 147 0.75 -20.13 -9.49
C LEU A 147 0.29 -19.57 -10.86
N GLY A 148 1.17 -18.84 -11.56
CA GLY A 148 0.87 -18.23 -12.85
C GLY A 148 0.16 -16.86 -12.76
N GLU A 149 -0.13 -16.36 -11.55
CA GLU A 149 -0.74 -15.05 -11.34
C GLU A 149 0.28 -14.01 -10.87
N VAL A 150 0.29 -12.85 -11.54
CA VAL A 150 1.11 -11.70 -11.16
C VAL A 150 0.51 -11.06 -9.91
N ASP A 151 1.27 -11.04 -8.82
CA ASP A 151 0.81 -10.53 -7.53
C ASP A 151 1.61 -9.31 -7.08
N LEU A 152 0.93 -8.16 -7.00
CA LEU A 152 1.51 -6.88 -6.65
C LEU A 152 2.09 -6.88 -5.23
N LEU A 153 1.36 -7.40 -4.24
CA LEU A 153 1.83 -7.39 -2.85
C LEU A 153 3.01 -8.33 -2.64
N LYS A 154 3.07 -9.46 -3.37
CA LYS A 154 4.23 -10.36 -3.34
C LYS A 154 5.49 -9.67 -3.86
N VAL A 155 5.38 -8.83 -4.89
CA VAL A 155 6.51 -8.03 -5.39
C VAL A 155 6.91 -6.94 -4.38
N ILE A 156 5.95 -6.25 -3.75
CA ILE A 156 6.22 -5.26 -2.70
C ILE A 156 6.94 -5.89 -1.50
N GLN A 157 6.62 -7.14 -1.15
CA GLN A 157 7.29 -7.90 -0.09
C GLN A 157 8.78 -8.21 -0.38
N LEU A 158 9.24 -8.03 -1.63
CA LEU A 158 10.65 -8.18 -2.02
C LEU A 158 11.48 -6.89 -1.82
N LEU A 159 10.88 -5.81 -1.33
CA LEU A 159 11.57 -4.56 -1.06
C LEU A 159 12.11 -4.52 0.37
N PRO A 160 13.29 -3.89 0.61
CA PRO A 160 13.84 -3.82 1.95
C PRO A 160 12.90 -3.06 2.91
N GLY A 161 12.84 -3.53 4.17
CA GLY A 161 11.95 -2.99 5.20
C GLY A 161 10.49 -3.43 5.07
N VAL A 162 10.14 -4.26 4.09
CA VAL A 162 8.81 -4.85 3.91
C VAL A 162 8.88 -6.35 4.10
N ARG A 163 8.00 -6.91 4.90
CA ARG A 163 7.97 -8.33 5.25
C ARG A 163 6.59 -8.92 5.07
N ASN A 164 6.54 -10.23 4.94
CA ASN A 164 5.33 -11.03 5.09
C ASN A 164 5.28 -11.70 6.48
N ALA A 165 4.11 -12.14 6.91
CA ALA A 165 3.96 -12.90 8.14
C ALA A 165 4.43 -14.37 8.02
N GLY A 166 4.64 -14.85 6.80
CA GLY A 166 4.97 -16.22 6.48
C GLY A 166 4.46 -16.61 5.10
N GLU A 167 4.56 -17.89 4.77
CA GLU A 167 4.09 -18.42 3.49
C GLU A 167 2.58 -18.20 3.33
N GLY A 168 2.16 -17.82 2.10
CA GLY A 168 0.75 -17.60 1.81
C GLY A 168 0.12 -16.33 2.38
N SER A 169 0.90 -15.39 2.96
CA SER A 169 0.35 -14.13 3.47
C SER A 169 0.49 -12.99 2.45
N SER A 170 -0.60 -12.25 2.18
CA SER A 170 -0.58 -10.97 1.43
C SER A 170 -0.34 -9.77 2.35
N GLY A 171 -0.44 -9.93 3.67
CA GLY A 171 -0.20 -8.86 4.62
C GLY A 171 1.23 -8.34 4.53
N ILE A 172 1.39 -7.03 4.56
CA ILE A 172 2.69 -6.36 4.58
C ILE A 172 2.98 -5.80 5.96
N TYR A 173 4.17 -6.07 6.46
CA TYR A 173 4.70 -5.56 7.72
C TYR A 173 5.86 -4.63 7.41
N VAL A 174 5.71 -3.34 7.67
CA VAL A 174 6.68 -2.33 7.28
C VAL A 174 7.30 -1.70 8.51
N ARG A 175 8.64 -1.80 8.64
CA ARG A 175 9.40 -1.20 9.74
C ARG A 175 8.76 -1.48 11.11
N GLY A 176 8.40 -2.75 11.36
CA GLY A 176 7.79 -3.21 12.62
C GLY A 176 6.35 -2.78 12.86
N GLY A 177 5.65 -2.30 11.83
CA GLY A 177 4.22 -2.09 11.86
C GLY A 177 3.45 -3.27 11.32
N GLY A 178 2.25 -3.54 11.87
CA GLY A 178 1.32 -4.57 11.42
C GLY A 178 0.61 -4.23 10.11
N PRO A 179 -0.16 -5.16 9.55
CA PRO A 179 -0.87 -4.95 8.28
C PRO A 179 -1.88 -3.79 8.32
N ASP A 180 -2.59 -3.63 9.45
CA ASP A 180 -3.52 -2.54 9.70
C ASP A 180 -2.86 -1.17 9.83
N GLN A 181 -1.54 -1.14 10.08
CA GLN A 181 -0.76 0.08 10.21
C GLN A 181 -0.24 0.63 8.87
N ASN A 182 -0.61 -0.01 7.76
CA ASN A 182 -0.30 0.45 6.41
C ASN A 182 -1.57 1.02 5.76
N LEU A 183 -1.46 2.21 5.18
CA LEU A 183 -2.53 2.81 4.38
C LEU A 183 -2.44 2.25 2.96
N ILE A 184 -3.39 1.43 2.59
CA ILE A 184 -3.44 0.83 1.25
C ILE A 184 -4.58 1.48 0.48
N LEU A 185 -4.24 2.14 -0.62
CA LEU A 185 -5.15 2.91 -1.45
C LEU A 185 -5.24 2.32 -2.85
N LEU A 186 -6.45 2.24 -3.39
CA LEU A 186 -6.72 2.00 -4.80
C LEU A 186 -7.50 3.19 -5.36
N ASP A 187 -6.86 4.02 -6.18
CA ASP A 187 -7.42 5.28 -6.70
C ASP A 187 -8.04 6.17 -5.59
N ASP A 188 -7.30 6.43 -4.50
CA ASP A 188 -7.69 7.13 -3.26
C ASP A 188 -8.66 6.37 -2.33
N ALA A 189 -9.28 5.28 -2.75
CA ALA A 189 -10.14 4.46 -1.89
C ALA A 189 -9.31 3.59 -0.94
N VAL A 190 -9.63 3.62 0.36
CA VAL A 190 -8.99 2.74 1.35
C VAL A 190 -9.42 1.30 1.15
N VAL A 191 -8.47 0.38 1.09
CA VAL A 191 -8.73 -1.07 1.02
C VAL A 191 -8.45 -1.71 2.38
N TYR A 192 -9.47 -2.28 3.01
CA TYR A 192 -9.35 -2.88 4.35
C TYR A 192 -8.81 -4.30 4.33
N ASN A 193 -9.24 -5.13 3.39
CA ASN A 193 -8.68 -6.46 3.17
C ASN A 193 -8.02 -6.52 1.79
N THR A 194 -6.73 -6.80 1.76
CA THR A 194 -5.91 -6.76 0.55
C THR A 194 -5.66 -8.14 -0.04
N GLY A 195 -6.23 -9.20 0.55
CA GLY A 195 -5.95 -10.58 0.16
C GLY A 195 -7.15 -11.42 -0.18
N HIS A 196 -7.03 -12.20 -1.24
CA HIS A 196 -7.88 -13.32 -1.57
C HIS A 196 -7.31 -14.62 -1.00
N LEU A 197 -8.14 -15.67 -0.86
CA LEU A 197 -7.76 -16.99 -0.36
C LEU A 197 -6.95 -16.87 0.94
N PHE A 198 -7.53 -16.21 1.96
CA PHE A 198 -6.86 -16.00 3.25
C PHE A 198 -5.49 -15.31 3.16
N GLY A 199 -5.20 -14.58 2.07
CA GLY A 199 -3.96 -13.86 1.84
C GLY A 199 -2.99 -14.52 0.87
N PHE A 200 -3.34 -15.61 0.19
CA PHE A 200 -2.47 -16.22 -0.82
C PHE A 200 -2.31 -15.35 -2.07
N PHE A 201 -3.33 -14.59 -2.47
CA PHE A 201 -3.29 -13.66 -3.60
C PHE A 201 -3.70 -12.26 -3.15
N SER A 202 -3.14 -11.24 -3.82
CA SER A 202 -3.62 -9.88 -3.63
C SER A 202 -4.89 -9.61 -4.45
N ILE A 203 -5.69 -8.66 -3.98
CA ILE A 203 -6.89 -8.18 -4.69
C ILE A 203 -6.54 -7.38 -5.96
N PHE A 204 -5.29 -6.98 -6.15
CA PHE A 204 -4.88 -6.10 -7.24
C PHE A 204 -4.69 -6.86 -8.54
N ASN A 205 -5.58 -6.64 -9.50
CA ASN A 205 -5.44 -7.17 -10.86
C ASN A 205 -4.42 -6.34 -11.65
N ALA A 206 -3.27 -6.96 -11.97
CA ALA A 206 -2.16 -6.30 -12.65
C ALA A 206 -2.53 -5.69 -14.03
N ASP A 207 -3.59 -6.16 -14.69
CA ASP A 207 -4.02 -5.63 -15.98
C ASP A 207 -4.78 -4.31 -15.84
N ALA A 208 -5.40 -4.06 -14.67
CA ALA A 208 -6.08 -2.80 -14.34
C ALA A 208 -5.15 -1.74 -13.73
N ILE A 209 -3.96 -2.12 -13.25
CA ILE A 209 -3.05 -1.24 -12.51
C ILE A 209 -2.06 -0.56 -13.44
N LYS A 210 -1.75 0.72 -13.17
CA LYS A 210 -0.79 1.56 -13.87
C LYS A 210 0.57 1.58 -13.18
N ASN A 211 0.57 1.97 -11.91
CA ASN A 211 1.77 1.99 -11.08
C ASN A 211 1.43 1.80 -9.61
N VAL A 212 2.46 1.54 -8.83
CA VAL A 212 2.39 1.34 -7.39
C VAL A 212 3.48 2.15 -6.72
N THR A 213 3.11 2.93 -5.72
CA THR A 213 4.05 3.71 -4.91
C THR A 213 3.99 3.25 -3.46
N LEU A 214 5.10 2.76 -2.94
CA LEU A 214 5.29 2.47 -1.53
C LEU A 214 6.04 3.62 -0.87
N ILE A 215 5.53 4.13 0.25
CA ILE A 215 6.15 5.15 1.10
C ILE A 215 6.32 4.55 2.50
N LYS A 216 7.54 4.21 2.90
CA LYS A 216 7.87 3.59 4.19
C LYS A 216 8.61 4.51 5.17
N GLY A 217 8.86 5.77 4.76
CA GLY A 217 9.49 6.81 5.58
C GLY A 217 9.20 8.21 5.04
N GLY A 218 9.27 9.24 5.87
CA GLY A 218 8.97 10.61 5.44
C GLY A 218 7.57 10.75 4.84
N MET A 219 6.55 10.14 5.45
CA MET A 219 5.18 10.15 4.94
C MET A 219 4.68 11.58 4.71
N PRO A 220 4.25 11.96 3.47
CA PRO A 220 3.69 13.29 3.19
C PRO A 220 2.44 13.62 4.01
N ALA A 221 2.21 14.92 4.28
CA ALA A 221 1.13 15.37 5.17
C ALA A 221 -0.29 15.09 4.65
N GLN A 222 -0.44 14.88 3.34
CA GLN A 222 -1.71 14.47 2.71
C GLN A 222 -2.21 13.09 3.14
N TYR A 223 -1.30 12.21 3.60
CA TYR A 223 -1.65 10.88 4.09
C TYR A 223 -1.70 10.86 5.61
N GLY A 224 -2.57 10.07 6.20
CA GLY A 224 -2.72 9.90 7.65
C GLY A 224 -3.58 8.70 8.01
N GLY A 225 -3.92 8.57 9.29
CA GLY A 225 -4.78 7.49 9.78
C GLY A 225 -4.12 6.12 9.88
N ARG A 226 -2.81 6.02 9.57
CA ARG A 226 -2.01 4.78 9.69
C ARG A 226 -0.60 5.09 10.18
N LEU A 227 0.07 4.11 10.82
CA LEU A 227 1.31 4.34 11.56
C LEU A 227 2.60 4.02 10.81
N SER A 228 2.53 3.23 9.71
CA SER A 228 3.72 2.57 9.20
C SER A 228 4.09 2.98 7.77
N SER A 229 3.24 2.75 6.81
CA SER A 229 3.51 3.04 5.41
C SER A 229 2.25 3.45 4.64
N VAL A 230 2.46 3.93 3.43
CA VAL A 230 1.41 4.14 2.42
C VAL A 230 1.75 3.29 1.21
N LEU A 231 0.80 2.51 0.74
CA LEU A 231 0.82 1.84 -0.55
C LEU A 231 -0.27 2.47 -1.42
N ASP A 232 0.15 3.31 -2.34
CA ASP A 232 -0.74 4.03 -3.26
C ASP A 232 -0.73 3.30 -4.62
N VAL A 233 -1.88 2.72 -4.98
CA VAL A 233 -2.07 1.94 -6.19
C VAL A 233 -2.99 2.71 -7.13
N SER A 234 -2.47 3.08 -8.29
CA SER A 234 -3.21 3.83 -9.31
C SER A 234 -3.69 2.91 -10.42
N MET A 235 -4.98 2.99 -10.78
CA MET A 235 -5.56 2.27 -11.92
C MET A 235 -5.22 2.96 -13.24
N LYS A 236 -5.13 2.18 -14.33
CA LYS A 236 -5.08 2.68 -15.72
C LYS A 236 -6.31 3.55 -16.01
N GLU A 237 -6.13 4.58 -16.84
CA GLU A 237 -7.23 5.47 -17.26
C GLU A 237 -7.98 4.94 -18.49
N GLY A 238 -7.39 3.95 -19.19
CA GLY A 238 -7.87 3.46 -20.46
C GLY A 238 -7.33 4.25 -21.68
N ASN A 239 -7.30 3.61 -22.83
CA ASN A 239 -6.77 4.21 -24.05
C ASN A 239 -7.85 5.08 -24.73
N ASN A 240 -7.58 6.37 -24.94
CA ASN A 240 -8.55 7.26 -25.59
C ASN A 240 -8.39 7.34 -27.12
N GLN A 241 -7.45 6.58 -27.71
CA GLN A 241 -7.16 6.58 -29.15
C GLN A 241 -7.72 5.34 -29.85
N LYS A 242 -7.59 4.15 -29.24
CA LYS A 242 -7.97 2.87 -29.84
C LYS A 242 -8.47 1.86 -28.80
N TYR A 243 -9.31 0.95 -29.24
CA TYR A 243 -9.72 -0.19 -28.43
C TYR A 243 -8.57 -1.17 -28.30
N GLN A 244 -8.42 -1.73 -27.10
CA GLN A 244 -7.46 -2.77 -26.78
C GLN A 244 -8.11 -3.80 -25.86
N VAL A 245 -7.76 -5.06 -26.09
CA VAL A 245 -8.16 -6.20 -25.27
C VAL A 245 -6.90 -6.92 -24.84
N GLU A 246 -6.71 -7.12 -23.54
CA GLU A 246 -5.62 -7.93 -23.01
C GLU A 246 -6.16 -8.91 -21.98
N GLY A 247 -5.51 -10.07 -21.88
CA GLY A 247 -5.95 -11.07 -20.92
C GLY A 247 -4.94 -12.19 -20.74
N GLY A 248 -5.28 -13.12 -19.85
CA GLY A 248 -4.46 -14.28 -19.56
C GLY A 248 -5.29 -15.48 -19.11
N LEU A 249 -4.88 -16.66 -19.57
CA LEU A 249 -5.40 -17.95 -19.15
C LEU A 249 -4.28 -18.69 -18.40
N GLY A 250 -4.39 -18.78 -17.10
CA GLY A 250 -3.46 -19.48 -16.23
C GLY A 250 -4.01 -20.82 -15.76
N LEU A 251 -3.22 -21.56 -14.98
CA LEU A 251 -3.62 -22.87 -14.47
C LEU A 251 -4.82 -22.78 -13.51
N ILE A 252 -4.90 -21.71 -12.70
CA ILE A 252 -5.89 -21.59 -11.62
C ILE A 252 -6.83 -20.40 -11.78
N ALA A 253 -6.49 -19.42 -12.63
CA ALA A 253 -7.26 -18.20 -12.83
C ALA A 253 -7.22 -17.72 -14.27
N SER A 254 -8.25 -16.98 -14.65
CA SER A 254 -8.32 -16.25 -15.92
C SER A 254 -8.60 -14.79 -15.65
N ARG A 255 -8.07 -13.93 -16.53
CA ARG A 255 -8.30 -12.48 -16.49
C ARG A 255 -8.54 -11.94 -17.89
N LEU A 256 -9.34 -10.91 -17.97
CA LEU A 256 -9.67 -10.19 -19.19
C LEU A 256 -9.80 -8.70 -18.90
N SER A 257 -9.19 -7.88 -19.74
CA SER A 257 -9.28 -6.42 -19.66
C SER A 257 -9.62 -5.85 -21.04
N VAL A 258 -10.61 -4.96 -21.08
CA VAL A 258 -11.05 -4.25 -22.28
C VAL A 258 -10.96 -2.76 -22.00
N GLN A 259 -10.33 -2.02 -22.89
CA GLN A 259 -10.19 -0.56 -22.79
C GLN A 259 -10.34 0.10 -24.14
N GLY A 260 -10.76 1.35 -24.16
CA GLY A 260 -10.90 2.11 -25.40
C GLY A 260 -11.52 3.49 -25.20
N PRO A 261 -11.66 4.27 -26.29
CA PRO A 261 -12.32 5.56 -26.26
C PRO A 261 -13.83 5.40 -26.09
N ILE A 262 -14.44 6.22 -25.19
CA ILE A 262 -15.87 6.51 -25.25
C ILE A 262 -16.08 7.62 -26.29
N LYS A 263 -15.24 8.65 -26.23
CA LYS A 263 -15.13 9.70 -27.25
C LYS A 263 -13.64 9.94 -27.50
N LYS A 264 -13.17 9.69 -28.73
CA LYS A 264 -11.76 9.85 -29.10
C LYS A 264 -11.23 11.22 -28.67
N ASP A 265 -10.01 11.26 -28.13
CA ASP A 265 -9.30 12.45 -27.61
C ASP A 265 -9.93 13.12 -26.38
N LYS A 266 -11.11 12.67 -25.92
CA LYS A 266 -11.83 13.29 -24.80
C LYS A 266 -12.10 12.36 -23.63
N SER A 267 -12.38 11.10 -23.91
CA SER A 267 -12.78 10.17 -22.84
C SER A 267 -12.41 8.75 -23.16
N SER A 268 -12.07 7.99 -22.11
CA SER A 268 -11.74 6.58 -22.21
C SER A 268 -12.35 5.78 -21.06
N PHE A 269 -12.37 4.47 -21.26
CA PHE A 269 -12.74 3.51 -20.22
C PHE A 269 -11.78 2.33 -20.19
N ILE A 270 -11.73 1.67 -19.06
CA ILE A 270 -11.14 0.34 -18.86
C ILE A 270 -12.07 -0.46 -17.96
N ILE A 271 -12.31 -1.72 -18.33
CA ILE A 271 -12.99 -2.72 -17.50
C ILE A 271 -12.11 -3.96 -17.48
N SER A 272 -11.80 -4.45 -16.30
CA SER A 272 -10.93 -5.62 -16.12
C SER A 272 -11.54 -6.56 -15.09
N GLY A 273 -11.68 -7.85 -15.46
CA GLY A 273 -12.17 -8.89 -14.58
C GLY A 273 -11.17 -10.01 -14.42
N ARG A 274 -11.18 -10.65 -13.25
CA ARG A 274 -10.40 -11.84 -12.91
C ARG A 274 -11.26 -12.81 -12.11
N ARG A 275 -11.12 -14.11 -12.38
CA ARG A 275 -11.76 -15.17 -11.58
C ARG A 275 -10.83 -16.38 -11.47
N THR A 276 -10.78 -16.98 -10.26
CA THR A 276 -10.20 -18.32 -10.07
C THR A 276 -11.26 -19.39 -10.28
N TYR A 277 -10.82 -20.56 -10.72
CA TYR A 277 -11.67 -21.74 -10.96
C TYR A 277 -11.16 -23.01 -10.26
N VAL A 278 -10.45 -22.84 -9.16
CA VAL A 278 -9.98 -23.94 -8.29
C VAL A 278 -11.15 -24.80 -7.81
N ASP A 279 -12.30 -24.19 -7.54
CA ASP A 279 -13.55 -24.88 -7.20
C ASP A 279 -14.01 -25.87 -8.28
N ALA A 280 -13.93 -25.46 -9.55
CA ALA A 280 -14.32 -26.30 -10.68
C ALA A 280 -13.31 -27.44 -10.92
N LEU A 281 -12.00 -27.11 -10.83
CA LEU A 281 -10.94 -28.11 -11.01
C LEU A 281 -10.96 -29.13 -9.87
N ALA A 282 -11.08 -28.71 -8.62
CA ALA A 282 -11.11 -29.59 -7.45
C ALA A 282 -12.25 -30.62 -7.49
N LYS A 283 -13.42 -30.26 -8.04
CA LYS A 283 -14.55 -31.19 -8.20
C LYS A 283 -14.19 -32.44 -9.02
N GLY A 284 -13.28 -32.33 -9.99
CA GLY A 284 -12.81 -33.46 -10.78
C GLY A 284 -11.93 -34.44 -9.98
N PHE A 285 -11.31 -34.01 -8.90
CA PHE A 285 -10.40 -34.82 -8.09
C PHE A 285 -11.06 -35.33 -6.79
N ILE A 286 -12.12 -34.70 -6.32
CA ILE A 286 -12.84 -35.12 -5.11
C ILE A 286 -13.89 -36.16 -5.50
N LYS A 287 -13.76 -37.39 -5.01
CA LYS A 287 -14.73 -38.47 -5.26
C LYS A 287 -16.12 -38.03 -4.74
N LYS A 288 -17.18 -38.35 -5.48
CA LYS A 288 -18.58 -38.04 -5.09
C LYS A 288 -18.97 -38.68 -3.74
N SER A 289 -18.35 -39.79 -3.37
CA SER A 289 -18.54 -40.48 -2.09
C SER A 289 -17.77 -39.87 -0.91
N SER A 290 -16.91 -38.88 -1.18
CA SER A 290 -16.17 -38.18 -0.14
C SER A 290 -17.10 -37.34 0.73
N ALA A 291 -16.88 -37.32 2.03
CA ALA A 291 -17.57 -36.43 2.97
C ALA A 291 -17.39 -34.93 2.62
N PHE A 292 -16.31 -34.60 1.93
CA PHE A 292 -15.95 -33.23 1.54
C PHE A 292 -16.40 -32.86 0.11
N TYR A 293 -17.21 -33.72 -0.55
CA TYR A 293 -17.73 -33.41 -1.88
C TYR A 293 -18.65 -32.17 -1.81
N GLY A 294 -18.40 -31.18 -2.67
CA GLY A 294 -19.07 -29.89 -2.66
C GLY A 294 -18.29 -28.78 -1.93
N SER A 295 -17.18 -29.14 -1.23
CA SER A 295 -16.25 -28.13 -0.72
C SER A 295 -15.49 -27.46 -1.87
N GLY A 296 -15.16 -26.18 -1.72
CA GLY A 296 -14.43 -25.46 -2.73
C GLY A 296 -14.19 -24.01 -2.34
N TYR A 297 -13.34 -23.37 -3.12
CA TYR A 297 -13.01 -21.97 -2.98
C TYR A 297 -12.85 -21.31 -4.34
N TYR A 298 -13.39 -20.10 -4.47
CA TYR A 298 -13.13 -19.22 -5.61
C TYR A 298 -13.18 -17.77 -5.19
N PHE A 299 -12.52 -16.92 -5.96
CA PHE A 299 -12.70 -15.47 -5.89
C PHE A 299 -12.88 -14.88 -7.29
N TYR A 300 -13.41 -13.69 -7.34
CA TYR A 300 -13.51 -12.88 -8.54
C TYR A 300 -13.35 -11.40 -8.22
N ASP A 301 -12.78 -10.68 -9.20
CA ASP A 301 -12.52 -9.23 -9.15
C ASP A 301 -13.11 -8.57 -10.38
N LEU A 302 -13.63 -7.38 -10.18
CA LEU A 302 -14.01 -6.45 -11.24
C LEU A 302 -13.40 -5.09 -10.93
N ASN A 303 -12.67 -4.53 -11.87
CA ASN A 303 -12.16 -3.17 -11.85
C ASN A 303 -12.76 -2.41 -13.03
N ALA A 304 -13.25 -1.21 -12.81
CA ALA A 304 -13.75 -0.35 -13.87
C ALA A 304 -13.31 1.10 -13.63
N LYS A 305 -12.88 1.79 -14.68
CA LYS A 305 -12.59 3.22 -14.63
C LYS A 305 -12.98 3.88 -15.93
N ALA A 306 -13.57 5.06 -15.83
CA ALA A 306 -13.86 5.92 -16.97
C ALA A 306 -13.40 7.35 -16.65
N ASN A 307 -13.06 8.10 -17.68
CA ASN A 307 -12.75 9.51 -17.54
C ASN A 307 -13.34 10.35 -18.66
N TYR A 308 -13.55 11.62 -18.38
CA TYR A 308 -14.02 12.59 -19.35
C TYR A 308 -13.32 13.94 -19.16
N LYS A 309 -12.69 14.44 -20.23
CA LYS A 309 -12.08 15.76 -20.32
C LYS A 309 -13.12 16.76 -20.83
N PHE A 310 -13.67 17.56 -19.93
CA PHE A 310 -14.64 18.61 -20.27
C PHE A 310 -13.94 19.80 -20.94
N SER A 311 -12.78 20.20 -20.44
CA SER A 311 -11.95 21.28 -20.95
C SER A 311 -10.46 20.99 -20.72
N GLU A 312 -9.56 21.89 -21.13
CA GLU A 312 -8.13 21.77 -20.78
C GLU A 312 -7.89 21.92 -19.26
N LYS A 313 -8.86 22.50 -18.54
CA LYS A 313 -8.80 22.73 -17.11
C LYS A 313 -9.55 21.68 -16.28
N ASP A 314 -10.53 21.01 -16.88
CA ASP A 314 -11.49 20.16 -16.15
C ASP A 314 -11.49 18.73 -16.66
N ARG A 315 -11.21 17.78 -15.76
CA ARG A 315 -11.31 16.36 -16.04
C ARG A 315 -11.97 15.63 -14.86
N VAL A 316 -12.92 14.77 -15.17
CA VAL A 316 -13.63 13.93 -14.18
C VAL A 316 -13.26 12.47 -14.41
N TYR A 317 -13.12 11.73 -13.33
CA TYR A 317 -12.86 10.29 -13.31
C TYR A 317 -13.89 9.60 -12.43
N LEU A 318 -14.35 8.47 -12.89
CA LEU A 318 -15.16 7.53 -12.11
C LEU A 318 -14.43 6.20 -12.12
N SER A 319 -14.08 5.67 -10.95
CA SER A 319 -13.46 4.35 -10.81
C SER A 319 -14.17 3.52 -9.74
N GLY A 320 -14.10 2.20 -9.89
CA GLY A 320 -14.67 1.27 -8.94
C GLY A 320 -13.93 -0.06 -8.95
N TYR A 321 -13.95 -0.70 -7.80
CA TYR A 321 -13.47 -2.05 -7.57
C TYR A 321 -14.52 -2.85 -6.82
N PHE A 322 -14.73 -4.09 -7.25
CA PHE A 322 -15.52 -5.08 -6.54
C PHE A 322 -14.77 -6.40 -6.54
N GLY A 323 -14.49 -6.94 -5.37
CA GLY A 323 -13.86 -8.24 -5.20
C GLY A 323 -14.54 -9.06 -4.14
N ARG A 324 -14.73 -10.34 -4.41
CA ARG A 324 -15.38 -11.27 -3.50
C ARG A 324 -14.75 -12.63 -3.50
N ASP A 325 -14.50 -13.14 -2.31
CA ASP A 325 -14.11 -14.50 -2.00
C ASP A 325 -15.32 -15.30 -1.53
N VAL A 326 -15.34 -16.58 -1.87
CA VAL A 326 -16.33 -17.52 -1.39
C VAL A 326 -15.65 -18.84 -1.04
N PHE A 327 -15.59 -19.14 0.24
CA PHE A 327 -15.13 -20.44 0.76
C PHE A 327 -16.34 -21.26 1.21
N ASN A 328 -16.49 -22.45 0.61
CA ASN A 328 -17.50 -23.42 0.97
C ASN A 328 -16.82 -24.66 1.53
N PHE A 329 -17.23 -25.08 2.70
CA PHE A 329 -16.81 -26.34 3.30
C PHE A 329 -18.04 -27.20 3.59
N VAL A 330 -17.98 -28.46 3.17
CA VAL A 330 -19.03 -29.44 3.38
C VAL A 330 -18.42 -30.67 4.07
N ASN A 331 -19.00 -31.12 5.18
CA ASN A 331 -18.74 -32.41 5.75
C ASN A 331 -20.05 -33.21 5.85
N GLY A 332 -20.32 -34.02 4.84
CA GLY A 332 -21.56 -34.78 4.73
C GLY A 332 -21.76 -35.80 5.87
N LYS A 333 -20.68 -36.33 6.47
CA LYS A 333 -20.77 -37.26 7.61
C LYS A 333 -21.30 -36.60 8.89
N GLN A 334 -21.02 -35.31 9.05
CA GLN A 334 -21.41 -34.51 10.22
C GLN A 334 -22.58 -33.57 9.92
N SER A 335 -23.18 -33.65 8.71
CA SER A 335 -24.20 -32.71 8.24
C SER A 335 -23.81 -31.23 8.42
N LEU A 336 -22.48 -30.95 8.32
CA LEU A 336 -21.93 -29.62 8.52
C LEU A 336 -21.69 -28.95 7.17
N LYS A 337 -22.24 -27.73 7.01
CA LYS A 337 -21.97 -26.85 5.86
C LYS A 337 -21.49 -25.50 6.41
N VAL A 338 -20.40 -25.01 5.88
CA VAL A 338 -19.85 -23.68 6.20
C VAL A 338 -19.68 -22.90 4.91
N ASN A 339 -20.20 -21.68 4.88
CA ASN A 339 -20.03 -20.76 3.78
C ASN A 339 -19.47 -19.44 4.34
N ILE A 340 -18.30 -19.02 3.83
CA ILE A 340 -17.61 -17.82 4.27
C ILE A 340 -17.39 -16.92 3.04
N PRO A 341 -18.29 -15.96 2.75
CA PRO A 341 -18.04 -14.89 1.80
C PRO A 341 -17.42 -13.67 2.48
N TRP A 342 -16.41 -13.08 1.84
CA TRP A 342 -15.85 -11.77 2.22
C TRP A 342 -15.42 -10.99 1.00
N GLY A 343 -15.25 -9.67 1.15
CA GLY A 343 -14.79 -8.85 0.05
C GLY A 343 -14.85 -7.35 0.29
N ASN A 344 -14.38 -6.60 -0.72
CA ASN A 344 -14.42 -5.15 -0.74
C ASN A 344 -15.22 -4.65 -1.96
N ALA A 345 -15.94 -3.54 -1.78
CA ALA A 345 -16.49 -2.73 -2.85
C ALA A 345 -16.03 -1.29 -2.66
N THR A 346 -15.45 -0.67 -3.70
CA THR A 346 -15.05 0.73 -3.65
C THR A 346 -15.57 1.48 -4.87
N GLY A 347 -15.93 2.74 -4.67
CA GLY A 347 -16.29 3.67 -5.74
C GLY A 347 -15.62 5.02 -5.50
N THR A 348 -14.98 5.59 -6.52
CA THR A 348 -14.30 6.89 -6.44
C THR A 348 -14.79 7.78 -7.58
N LEU A 349 -15.30 8.95 -7.22
CA LEU A 349 -15.56 10.05 -8.14
C LEU A 349 -14.52 11.14 -7.88
N ARG A 350 -13.77 11.52 -8.92
CA ARG A 350 -12.68 12.49 -8.84
C ARG A 350 -12.86 13.59 -9.86
N TRP A 351 -12.69 14.83 -9.45
CA TRP A 351 -12.64 16.00 -10.32
C TRP A 351 -11.30 16.71 -10.17
N ASN A 352 -10.55 16.79 -11.26
CA ASN A 352 -9.35 17.61 -11.37
C ASN A 352 -9.69 18.94 -12.01
N HIS A 353 -9.24 20.05 -11.40
CA HIS A 353 -9.41 21.38 -11.93
C HIS A 353 -8.12 22.21 -11.87
N VAL A 354 -7.79 22.89 -12.97
CA VAL A 354 -6.65 23.82 -13.08
C VAL A 354 -7.18 25.25 -13.00
N PHE A 355 -7.07 25.89 -11.82
CA PHE A 355 -7.49 27.28 -11.65
C PHE A 355 -6.65 28.22 -12.54
N ASN A 356 -5.33 28.05 -12.46
CA ASN A 356 -4.34 28.79 -13.26
C ASN A 356 -3.04 27.98 -13.35
N ASN A 357 -2.01 28.55 -14.01
CA ASN A 357 -0.75 27.84 -14.22
C ASN A 357 0.01 27.47 -12.94
N LYS A 358 -0.38 28.01 -11.77
CA LYS A 358 0.26 27.78 -10.45
C LYS A 358 -0.61 27.01 -9.47
N LEU A 359 -1.91 26.89 -9.70
CA LEU A 359 -2.84 26.27 -8.76
C LEU A 359 -3.67 25.18 -9.44
N PHE A 360 -3.46 23.97 -8.98
CA PHE A 360 -4.20 22.76 -9.35
C PHE A 360 -4.98 22.25 -8.14
N THR A 361 -6.15 21.69 -8.37
CA THR A 361 -6.95 21.06 -7.31
C THR A 361 -7.47 19.68 -7.73
N ASN A 362 -7.68 18.84 -6.74
CA ASN A 362 -8.29 17.54 -6.87
C ASN A 362 -9.36 17.36 -5.80
N THR A 363 -10.61 17.19 -6.21
CA THR A 363 -11.74 16.85 -5.34
C THR A 363 -12.08 15.39 -5.52
N THR A 364 -12.16 14.63 -4.43
CA THR A 364 -12.41 13.19 -4.48
C THR A 364 -13.51 12.81 -3.51
N LEU A 365 -14.54 12.14 -4.01
CA LEU A 365 -15.58 11.48 -3.21
C LEU A 365 -15.37 9.97 -3.31
N VAL A 366 -15.27 9.29 -2.17
CA VAL A 366 -15.03 7.85 -2.10
C VAL A 366 -16.12 7.18 -1.28
N TYR A 367 -16.57 6.03 -1.75
CA TYR A 367 -17.38 5.07 -1.02
C TYR A 367 -16.63 3.75 -0.88
N ASN A 368 -16.57 3.21 0.35
CA ASN A 368 -15.97 1.91 0.65
C ASN A 368 -16.94 1.05 1.43
N ASP A 369 -16.98 -0.24 1.12
CA ASP A 369 -17.72 -1.26 1.87
C ASP A 369 -16.88 -2.54 1.94
N TYR A 370 -16.35 -2.86 3.10
CA TYR A 370 -15.72 -4.14 3.42
C TYR A 370 -16.69 -4.96 4.26
N ASN A 371 -16.93 -6.18 3.88
CA ASN A 371 -17.77 -7.08 4.67
C ASN A 371 -17.20 -8.51 4.67
N PHE A 372 -17.43 -9.17 5.79
CA PHE A 372 -17.14 -10.57 6.07
C PHE A 372 -18.37 -11.22 6.68
N THR A 373 -18.69 -12.43 6.24
CA THR A 373 -19.76 -13.22 6.83
C THR A 373 -19.29 -14.66 6.96
N PHE A 374 -19.58 -15.27 8.09
CA PHE A 374 -19.48 -16.71 8.32
C PHE A 374 -20.87 -17.27 8.50
N ASN A 375 -21.26 -18.24 7.71
CA ASN A 375 -22.53 -18.97 7.84
C ASN A 375 -22.21 -20.44 8.08
N GLY A 376 -22.56 -20.94 9.25
CA GLY A 376 -22.48 -22.34 9.62
C GLY A 376 -23.88 -22.96 9.70
N LEU A 377 -24.06 -24.14 9.12
CA LEU A 377 -25.26 -24.96 9.23
C LEU A 377 -24.85 -26.35 9.65
N GLN A 378 -25.38 -26.82 10.77
CA GLN A 378 -25.23 -28.20 11.22
C GLN A 378 -26.59 -28.74 11.63
N ASN A 379 -27.08 -29.73 10.90
CA ASN A 379 -28.46 -30.20 11.00
C ASN A 379 -29.43 -29.01 10.82
N ASN A 380 -30.27 -28.70 11.85
CA ASN A 380 -31.20 -27.58 11.85
C ASN A 380 -30.67 -26.32 12.56
N PHE A 381 -29.43 -26.37 13.08
CA PHE A 381 -28.82 -25.22 13.72
C PHE A 381 -28.04 -24.38 12.72
N GLN A 382 -28.37 -23.11 12.59
CA GLN A 382 -27.68 -22.13 11.78
C GLN A 382 -26.97 -21.13 12.69
N LEU A 383 -25.70 -20.83 12.38
CA LEU A 383 -24.91 -19.79 13.01
C LEU A 383 -24.45 -18.81 11.93
N GLN A 384 -24.72 -17.51 12.13
CA GLN A 384 -24.18 -16.46 11.29
C GLN A 384 -23.35 -15.49 12.12
N LEU A 385 -22.15 -15.19 11.65
CA LEU A 385 -21.30 -14.14 12.17
C LEU A 385 -20.99 -13.16 11.04
N ALA A 386 -21.19 -11.87 11.27
CA ALA A 386 -20.98 -10.83 10.25
C ALA A 386 -20.23 -9.64 10.82
N SER A 387 -19.24 -9.14 10.09
CA SER A 387 -18.41 -7.99 10.42
C SER A 387 -18.19 -7.12 9.19
N GLY A 388 -17.94 -5.82 9.36
CA GLY A 388 -17.65 -4.95 8.23
C GLY A 388 -17.40 -3.49 8.60
N ILE A 389 -16.90 -2.75 7.62
CA ILE A 389 -16.69 -1.30 7.68
C ILE A 389 -17.27 -0.68 6.42
N ARG A 390 -18.02 0.40 6.59
CA ARG A 390 -18.50 1.23 5.49
C ARG A 390 -18.09 2.67 5.71
N ASP A 391 -17.50 3.28 4.68
CA ASP A 391 -17.03 4.66 4.73
C ASP A 391 -17.57 5.48 3.58
N VAL A 392 -17.83 6.76 3.86
CA VAL A 392 -18.00 7.80 2.85
C VAL A 392 -16.96 8.88 3.14
N ASN A 393 -16.06 9.13 2.19
CA ASN A 393 -14.97 10.08 2.33
C ASN A 393 -15.08 11.19 1.28
N LEU A 394 -14.90 12.42 1.71
CA LEU A 394 -14.75 13.60 0.84
C LEU A 394 -13.39 14.22 1.13
N LYS A 395 -12.60 14.43 0.07
CA LYS A 395 -11.24 14.94 0.14
C LYS A 395 -11.04 16.06 -0.88
N GLN A 396 -10.34 17.11 -0.47
CA GLN A 396 -9.95 18.22 -1.30
C GLN A 396 -8.46 18.48 -1.14
N ASP A 397 -7.72 18.33 -2.22
CA ASP A 397 -6.28 18.56 -2.29
C ASP A 397 -5.97 19.73 -3.21
N TYR A 398 -5.00 20.56 -2.85
CA TYR A 398 -4.46 21.65 -3.65
C TYR A 398 -2.96 21.48 -3.84
N ASP A 399 -2.49 21.59 -5.09
CA ASP A 399 -1.08 21.74 -5.44
C ASP A 399 -0.85 23.20 -5.87
N PHE A 400 -0.07 23.95 -5.11
CA PHE A 400 0.22 25.34 -5.33
C PHE A 400 1.72 25.56 -5.56
N TYR A 401 2.05 26.23 -6.64
CA TYR A 401 3.42 26.52 -7.09
C TYR A 401 3.68 28.03 -7.05
N PRO A 402 3.83 28.67 -5.86
CA PRO A 402 3.96 30.11 -5.73
C PRO A 402 5.23 30.65 -6.39
N ALA A 403 6.33 29.89 -6.29
CA ALA A 403 7.64 30.25 -6.82
C ALA A 403 8.41 28.99 -7.23
N SER A 404 9.51 29.17 -7.97
CA SER A 404 10.34 28.06 -8.47
C SER A 404 10.96 27.17 -7.39
N LYS A 405 11.08 27.66 -6.14
CA LYS A 405 11.69 26.96 -5.01
C LYS A 405 10.66 26.32 -4.07
N HIS A 406 9.38 26.57 -4.26
CA HIS A 406 8.33 26.14 -3.36
C HIS A 406 7.25 25.36 -4.11
N LYS A 407 6.91 24.20 -3.57
CA LYS A 407 5.76 23.42 -3.99
C LYS A 407 4.90 23.13 -2.75
N VAL A 408 3.88 23.94 -2.57
CA VAL A 408 2.99 23.86 -1.43
C VAL A 408 1.84 22.92 -1.75
N LYS A 409 1.58 21.97 -0.87
CA LYS A 409 0.36 21.15 -0.85
C LYS A 409 -0.44 21.45 0.39
N PHE A 410 -1.74 21.64 0.23
CA PHE A 410 -2.64 21.79 1.38
C PHE A 410 -4.01 21.20 1.03
N GLY A 411 -4.78 20.90 2.04
CA GLY A 411 -6.09 20.34 1.81
C GLY A 411 -6.75 19.86 3.08
N TRP A 412 -7.90 19.25 2.90
CA TRP A 412 -8.69 18.66 3.97
C TRP A 412 -9.34 17.36 3.51
N LEU A 413 -9.69 16.53 4.49
CA LEU A 413 -10.49 15.34 4.28
C LEU A 413 -11.51 15.20 5.42
N TYR A 414 -12.62 14.57 5.08
CA TYR A 414 -13.67 14.20 6.01
C TYR A 414 -14.16 12.80 5.66
N THR A 415 -14.30 11.92 6.66
CA THR A 415 -14.83 10.56 6.51
C THR A 415 -15.90 10.30 7.55
N TYR A 416 -17.03 9.79 7.11
CA TYR A 416 -18.05 9.19 7.94
C TYR A 416 -17.87 7.68 7.93
N HIS A 417 -17.71 7.08 9.12
CA HIS A 417 -17.49 5.66 9.32
C HIS A 417 -18.69 4.98 9.95
N ARG A 418 -18.98 3.77 9.47
CA ARG A 418 -19.94 2.84 10.08
C ARG A 418 -19.26 1.50 10.28
N PHE A 419 -19.01 1.13 11.53
CA PHE A 419 -18.40 -0.14 11.93
C PHE A 419 -19.49 -1.11 12.34
N LYS A 420 -19.50 -2.28 11.73
CA LYS A 420 -20.28 -3.44 12.16
C LYS A 420 -19.30 -4.42 12.80
N PRO A 421 -19.09 -4.37 14.14
CA PRO A 421 -18.27 -5.37 14.80
C PRO A 421 -18.97 -6.73 14.67
N SER A 422 -18.30 -7.79 15.11
CA SER A 422 -18.82 -9.16 14.99
C SER A 422 -20.26 -9.28 15.55
N VAL A 423 -21.23 -9.37 14.66
CA VAL A 423 -22.65 -9.61 15.01
C VAL A 423 -22.91 -11.08 14.82
N ILE A 424 -23.37 -11.75 15.89
CA ILE A 424 -23.70 -13.17 15.88
C ILE A 424 -25.24 -13.30 15.91
N SER A 425 -25.76 -14.16 15.06
CA SER A 425 -27.13 -14.60 15.12
C SER A 425 -27.17 -16.12 14.98
N GLY A 426 -28.04 -16.77 15.74
CA GLY A 426 -28.30 -18.20 15.66
C GLY A 426 -29.76 -18.45 15.31
N LYS A 427 -30.07 -19.55 14.63
CA LYS A 427 -31.41 -20.03 14.35
C LYS A 427 -31.43 -21.55 14.53
N GLN A 428 -32.41 -22.04 15.26
CA GLN A 428 -32.70 -23.46 15.34
C GLN A 428 -34.18 -23.64 15.01
N ASP A 429 -34.48 -24.35 13.92
CA ASP A 429 -35.81 -24.50 13.37
C ASP A 429 -36.47 -23.12 13.09
N SER A 430 -37.54 -22.77 13.80
CA SER A 430 -38.21 -21.47 13.72
C SER A 430 -37.73 -20.44 14.76
N VAL A 431 -36.96 -20.86 15.75
CA VAL A 431 -36.49 -20.00 16.86
C VAL A 431 -35.21 -19.26 16.43
N VAL A 432 -35.25 -17.94 16.46
CA VAL A 432 -34.08 -17.08 16.18
C VAL A 432 -33.47 -16.61 17.48
N PHE A 433 -32.22 -16.90 17.65
CA PHE A 433 -31.42 -16.43 18.78
C PHE A 433 -30.55 -15.27 18.29
N ASN A 434 -30.79 -14.07 18.81
CA ASN A 434 -29.87 -12.96 18.68
C ASN A 434 -29.18 -12.75 20.03
N PRO A 435 -28.13 -13.51 20.33
CA PRO A 435 -27.55 -13.55 21.68
C PRO A 435 -27.03 -12.21 22.14
N LEU A 436 -26.73 -11.29 21.22
CA LEU A 436 -26.30 -9.94 21.57
C LEU A 436 -26.55 -8.92 20.45
N ASN A 437 -27.04 -7.78 20.84
CA ASN A 437 -26.95 -6.52 20.13
C ASN A 437 -25.51 -6.05 20.09
N ALA A 438 -24.64 -6.67 19.28
CA ALA A 438 -23.36 -6.06 18.96
C ALA A 438 -23.63 -4.72 18.31
N GLN A 439 -23.30 -3.65 19.04
CA GLN A 439 -23.70 -2.30 18.65
C GLN A 439 -22.90 -1.87 17.42
N ILE A 440 -23.60 -1.41 16.40
CA ILE A 440 -22.99 -0.69 15.27
C ILE A 440 -22.38 0.58 15.85
N LYS A 441 -21.13 0.88 15.50
CA LYS A 441 -20.42 2.07 15.95
C LYS A 441 -20.28 3.04 14.79
N PHE A 442 -20.46 4.31 15.07
CA PHE A 442 -20.38 5.40 14.10
C PHE A 442 -19.30 6.38 14.51
N ALA A 443 -18.61 6.96 13.53
CA ALA A 443 -17.61 7.97 13.83
C ALA A 443 -17.43 8.96 12.67
N HIS A 444 -16.99 10.16 13.05
CA HIS A 444 -16.47 11.18 12.13
C HIS A 444 -14.94 11.22 12.24
N GLU A 445 -14.26 11.18 11.12
CA GLU A 445 -12.82 11.47 11.02
C GLU A 445 -12.62 12.68 10.13
N ALA A 446 -11.90 13.68 10.59
CA ALA A 446 -11.57 14.87 9.81
C ALA A 446 -10.09 15.18 9.94
N ALA A 447 -9.49 15.72 8.89
CA ALA A 447 -8.14 16.26 8.98
C ALA A 447 -7.92 17.42 8.03
N VAL A 448 -7.02 18.32 8.43
CA VAL A 448 -6.48 19.39 7.59
C VAL A 448 -4.97 19.28 7.55
N TYR A 449 -4.36 19.64 6.44
CA TYR A 449 -2.91 19.56 6.29
C TYR A 449 -2.37 20.67 5.41
N ILE A 450 -1.10 21.00 5.64
CA ILE A 450 -0.26 21.83 4.78
C ILE A 450 1.15 21.26 4.73
N GLN A 451 1.80 21.38 3.61
CA GLN A 451 3.16 20.89 3.39
C GLN A 451 3.85 21.75 2.33
N ASP A 452 5.13 22.03 2.50
CA ASP A 452 5.98 22.69 1.51
C ASP A 452 7.20 21.83 1.17
N ASP A 453 7.41 21.58 -0.11
CA ASP A 453 8.66 21.09 -0.69
C ASP A 453 9.52 22.31 -1.05
N TRP A 454 10.45 22.67 -0.18
CA TRP A 454 11.26 23.87 -0.27
C TRP A 454 12.69 23.57 -0.70
N ASP A 455 13.08 24.08 -1.87
CA ASP A 455 14.46 24.09 -2.37
C ASP A 455 15.22 25.30 -1.78
N ILE A 456 15.74 25.14 -0.53
CA ILE A 456 16.47 26.20 0.20
C ILE A 456 17.68 26.63 -0.64
N SER A 457 18.45 25.64 -1.09
CA SER A 457 19.60 25.83 -1.98
C SER A 457 19.75 24.66 -2.95
N ASN A 458 20.71 24.71 -3.86
CA ASN A 458 21.00 23.58 -4.75
C ASN A 458 21.38 22.29 -4.00
N LYS A 459 21.97 22.43 -2.79
CA LYS A 459 22.39 21.30 -1.95
C LYS A 459 21.35 20.90 -0.89
N ILE A 460 20.46 21.79 -0.48
CA ILE A 460 19.53 21.57 0.65
C ILE A 460 18.10 21.64 0.16
N LYS A 461 17.36 20.59 0.38
CA LYS A 461 15.92 20.52 0.17
C LYS A 461 15.21 20.05 1.43
N VAL A 462 14.15 20.71 1.81
CA VAL A 462 13.33 20.41 2.98
C VAL A 462 11.90 20.13 2.53
N ASN A 463 11.31 19.08 3.04
CA ASN A 463 9.87 18.87 3.00
C ASN A 463 9.36 19.02 4.43
N ALA A 464 8.64 20.08 4.71
CA ALA A 464 8.05 20.38 6.01
C ALA A 464 6.53 20.32 5.91
N GLY A 465 5.90 19.55 6.76
CA GLY A 465 4.45 19.38 6.76
C GLY A 465 3.86 19.32 8.16
N LEU A 466 2.64 19.79 8.25
CA LEU A 466 1.82 19.70 9.47
C LEU A 466 0.43 19.20 9.09
N ARG A 467 -0.03 18.21 9.82
CA ARG A 467 -1.39 17.69 9.73
C ARG A 467 -2.02 17.75 11.11
N TYR A 468 -3.29 18.11 11.18
CA TYR A 468 -4.12 17.94 12.36
C TYR A 468 -5.25 16.99 12.02
N SER A 469 -5.41 15.94 12.80
CA SER A 469 -6.51 14.98 12.65
C SER A 469 -7.39 14.95 13.89
N ARG A 470 -8.70 14.75 13.68
CA ARG A 470 -9.71 14.60 14.72
C ARG A 470 -10.58 13.41 14.40
N PHE A 471 -10.81 12.56 15.39
CA PHE A 471 -11.72 11.41 15.32
C PHE A 471 -12.75 11.54 16.45
N GLN A 472 -14.02 11.35 16.13
CA GLN A 472 -15.12 11.47 17.08
C GLN A 472 -16.06 10.28 16.92
N GLN A 473 -16.08 9.41 17.93
CA GLN A 473 -17.13 8.41 18.07
C GLN A 473 -18.44 9.10 18.40
N ILE A 474 -19.53 8.69 17.74
CA ILE A 474 -20.89 9.20 17.97
C ILE A 474 -21.87 8.08 18.29
N GLY A 475 -22.97 8.39 18.96
CA GLY A 475 -24.12 7.50 19.19
C GLY A 475 -24.94 7.24 17.90
N ALA A 476 -25.87 6.31 17.89
CA ALA A 476 -26.43 5.59 19.05
C ALA A 476 -25.43 4.57 19.64
N TYR A 477 -25.15 4.70 20.93
CA TYR A 477 -24.22 3.81 21.62
C TYR A 477 -24.61 3.67 23.09
N LYS A 478 -24.51 2.44 23.63
CA LYS A 478 -24.72 2.16 25.04
C LYS A 478 -23.43 1.54 25.61
N THR A 479 -22.90 2.11 26.67
CA THR A 479 -21.78 1.55 27.40
C THR A 479 -22.22 1.11 28.79
N TYR A 480 -21.47 0.20 29.38
CA TYR A 480 -21.69 -0.33 30.72
C TYR A 480 -20.48 -0.11 31.57
N ASP A 481 -20.66 0.41 32.79
CA ASP A 481 -19.69 0.33 33.82
C ASP A 481 -19.68 -1.07 34.40
N THR A 482 -18.49 -1.60 34.66
CA THR A 482 -18.33 -2.98 35.18
C THR A 482 -17.50 -2.99 36.44
N ASP A 483 -17.83 -3.91 37.35
CA ASP A 483 -17.00 -4.20 38.52
C ASP A 483 -15.70 -4.93 38.15
N LEU A 484 -14.89 -5.25 39.14
CA LEU A 484 -13.62 -5.99 38.96
C LEU A 484 -13.82 -7.41 38.42
N PHE A 485 -15.01 -7.97 38.53
CA PHE A 485 -15.37 -9.29 38.04
C PHE A 485 -16.02 -9.24 36.65
N GLY A 486 -16.27 -8.03 36.08
CA GLY A 486 -16.89 -7.82 34.80
C GLY A 486 -18.42 -7.81 34.85
N ASN A 487 -19.05 -7.75 36.04
CA ASN A 487 -20.50 -7.57 36.16
C ASN A 487 -20.89 -6.14 35.83
N ARG A 488 -22.00 -5.98 35.07
CA ARG A 488 -22.53 -4.67 34.69
C ARG A 488 -23.16 -4.00 35.89
N LEU A 489 -22.69 -2.78 36.23
CA LEU A 489 -23.19 -1.98 37.33
C LEU A 489 -24.21 -0.95 36.85
N ASP A 490 -23.82 -0.11 35.92
CA ASP A 490 -24.66 0.96 35.37
C ASP A 490 -24.47 1.08 33.86
N SER A 491 -25.32 1.85 33.19
CA SER A 491 -25.24 2.04 31.75
C SER A 491 -25.46 3.49 31.35
N THR A 492 -24.58 3.98 30.49
CA THR A 492 -24.73 5.29 29.83
C THR A 492 -25.21 5.09 28.40
N VAL A 493 -26.28 5.79 28.01
CA VAL A 493 -26.86 5.74 26.67
C VAL A 493 -26.63 7.05 25.95
N PHE A 494 -26.02 6.99 24.78
CA PHE A 494 -25.82 8.12 23.89
C PHE A 494 -26.81 8.02 22.71
N LYS A 495 -27.54 9.10 22.44
CA LYS A 495 -28.50 9.19 21.35
C LYS A 495 -27.79 9.22 20.00
N SER A 496 -28.54 8.97 18.92
CA SER A 496 -27.99 9.05 17.55
C SER A 496 -27.37 10.41 17.27
N GLY A 497 -26.10 10.42 16.79
CA GLY A 497 -25.32 11.63 16.51
C GLY A 497 -24.71 12.31 17.74
N GLU A 498 -25.01 11.88 18.96
CA GLU A 498 -24.44 12.45 20.18
C GLU A 498 -22.95 12.09 20.31
N PRO A 499 -22.06 13.05 20.62
CA PRO A 499 -20.64 12.78 20.84
C PRO A 499 -20.39 11.84 22.01
N VAL A 500 -19.73 10.71 21.76
CA VAL A 500 -19.34 9.74 22.81
C VAL A 500 -17.92 10.01 23.28
N LYS A 501 -16.97 10.07 22.35
CA LYS A 501 -15.55 10.32 22.64
C LYS A 501 -14.88 11.01 21.46
N THR A 502 -14.04 11.99 21.77
CA THR A 502 -13.25 12.70 20.76
C THR A 502 -11.78 12.53 21.04
N TYR A 503 -11.02 12.26 20.00
CA TYR A 503 -9.56 12.21 19.96
C TYR A 503 -9.05 13.15 18.88
N GLY A 504 -7.82 13.63 19.00
CA GLY A 504 -7.18 14.44 17.99
C GLY A 504 -5.73 14.71 18.31
N GLY A 505 -4.96 15.13 17.31
CA GLY A 505 -3.57 15.44 17.50
C GLY A 505 -2.89 16.08 16.32
N LEU A 506 -1.77 16.74 16.61
CA LEU A 506 -0.86 17.29 15.63
C LEU A 506 0.12 16.22 15.15
N GLU A 507 0.30 16.15 13.85
CA GLU A 507 1.17 15.21 13.14
C GLU A 507 2.25 15.98 12.36
N PRO A 508 3.31 16.47 13.05
CA PRO A 508 4.42 17.13 12.40
C PRO A 508 5.25 16.14 11.58
N ARG A 509 5.74 16.61 10.44
CA ARG A 509 6.53 15.84 9.50
C ARG A 509 7.62 16.71 8.91
N LEU A 510 8.84 16.19 8.94
CA LEU A 510 10.00 16.89 8.41
C LEU A 510 10.89 15.89 7.69
N THR A 511 11.28 16.22 6.48
CA THR A 511 12.31 15.49 5.76
C THR A 511 13.33 16.47 5.21
N LEU A 512 14.60 16.18 5.44
CA LEU A 512 15.75 16.96 4.98
C LEU A 512 16.57 16.13 4.00
N ARG A 513 16.97 16.74 2.89
CA ARG A 513 17.98 16.22 2.00
C ARG A 513 19.18 17.18 1.96
N TYR A 514 20.37 16.61 2.08
CA TYR A 514 21.64 17.30 1.86
C TYR A 514 22.42 16.59 0.73
N GLU A 515 22.64 17.27 -0.38
CA GLU A 515 23.39 16.75 -1.53
C GLU A 515 24.89 16.96 -1.29
N LEU A 516 25.61 15.85 -1.11
CA LEU A 516 27.07 15.86 -0.94
C LEU A 516 27.76 16.15 -2.28
N ASN A 517 27.28 15.47 -3.32
CA ASN A 517 27.68 15.67 -4.73
C ASN A 517 26.56 15.21 -5.65
N THR A 518 26.76 15.31 -6.96
CA THR A 518 25.74 14.96 -7.99
C THR A 518 25.27 13.50 -7.96
N GLU A 519 25.98 12.61 -7.26
CA GLU A 519 25.69 11.17 -7.18
C GLU A 519 25.40 10.70 -5.77
N THR A 520 25.47 11.58 -4.75
CA THR A 520 25.35 11.17 -3.35
C THR A 520 24.58 12.20 -2.55
N SER A 521 23.59 11.74 -1.78
CA SER A 521 22.84 12.57 -0.82
C SER A 521 22.64 11.88 0.51
N LEU A 522 22.60 12.68 1.58
CA LEU A 522 22.13 12.30 2.89
C LEU A 522 20.69 12.74 3.04
N LYS A 523 19.86 11.91 3.64
CA LYS A 523 18.48 12.24 3.95
C LYS A 523 18.17 11.87 5.38
N ALA A 524 17.31 12.67 6.03
CA ALA A 524 16.81 12.39 7.36
C ALA A 524 15.33 12.75 7.43
N SER A 525 14.57 12.03 8.22
CA SER A 525 13.14 12.30 8.38
C SER A 525 12.65 12.02 9.79
N VAL A 526 11.67 12.80 10.23
CA VAL A 526 10.84 12.54 11.41
C VAL A 526 9.37 12.65 11.00
N THR A 527 8.56 11.68 11.44
CA THR A 527 7.14 11.62 11.12
C THR A 527 6.36 11.13 12.33
N ARG A 528 5.36 11.90 12.77
CA ARG A 528 4.40 11.48 13.79
C ARG A 528 3.06 11.20 13.14
N ASN A 529 2.42 10.06 13.50
CA ASN A 529 1.15 9.63 12.95
C ASN A 529 0.20 9.13 14.04
N PHE A 530 -1.10 9.34 13.81
CA PHE A 530 -2.20 8.77 14.59
C PHE A 530 -2.94 7.73 13.77
N GLN A 531 -3.47 6.71 14.44
CA GLN A 531 -4.34 5.70 13.83
C GLN A 531 -5.56 5.52 14.71
N TYR A 532 -6.75 5.61 14.10
CA TYR A 532 -8.05 5.55 14.79
C TYR A 532 -8.82 4.27 14.50
N ILE A 533 -8.42 3.51 13.50
CA ILE A 533 -9.05 2.26 13.07
C ILE A 533 -8.02 1.14 13.17
N HIS A 534 -8.32 0.12 13.96
CA HIS A 534 -7.38 -0.94 14.36
C HIS A 534 -7.88 -2.30 13.91
N LEU A 535 -6.96 -3.21 13.55
CA LEU A 535 -7.25 -4.63 13.35
C LEU A 535 -6.65 -5.42 14.51
N VAL A 536 -7.50 -6.11 15.25
CA VAL A 536 -7.07 -6.96 16.36
C VAL A 536 -7.15 -8.43 15.92
N SER A 537 -5.99 -9.10 15.94
CA SER A 537 -5.83 -10.47 15.45
C SER A 537 -5.15 -11.35 16.48
N ASN A 538 -5.70 -12.53 16.69
CA ASN A 538 -5.06 -13.59 17.49
C ASN A 538 -4.13 -14.48 16.65
N ALA A 539 -4.28 -14.47 15.34
CA ALA A 539 -3.51 -15.32 14.44
C ALA A 539 -2.11 -14.77 14.14
N GLY A 540 -1.21 -15.63 13.69
CA GLY A 540 0.10 -15.22 13.18
C GLY A 540 0.04 -14.44 11.87
N THR A 541 -1.05 -14.60 11.12
CA THR A 541 -1.35 -13.90 9.84
C THR A 541 -2.71 -13.23 9.95
N THR A 542 -2.94 -12.18 9.15
CA THR A 542 -4.26 -11.56 9.04
C THR A 542 -5.25 -12.50 8.38
N LEU A 543 -6.40 -12.66 9.04
CA LEU A 543 -7.51 -13.45 8.55
C LEU A 543 -8.73 -12.55 8.28
N PRO A 544 -9.64 -12.93 7.38
CA PRO A 544 -10.90 -12.20 7.20
C PRO A 544 -11.76 -12.12 8.46
N THR A 545 -11.55 -13.04 9.40
CA THR A 545 -12.21 -13.10 10.71
C THR A 545 -11.67 -12.13 11.74
N ASP A 546 -10.53 -11.48 11.47
CA ASP A 546 -9.93 -10.50 12.37
C ASP A 546 -10.84 -9.28 12.55
N LEU A 547 -10.83 -8.72 13.74
CA LEU A 547 -11.80 -7.71 14.15
C LEU A 547 -11.28 -6.30 13.87
N TRP A 548 -11.98 -5.58 12.99
CA TRP A 548 -11.78 -4.15 12.81
C TRP A 548 -12.55 -3.36 13.87
N VAL A 549 -11.83 -2.56 14.64
CA VAL A 549 -12.40 -1.73 15.72
C VAL A 549 -11.97 -0.27 15.58
N PRO A 550 -12.90 0.69 15.78
CA PRO A 550 -12.54 2.10 15.87
C PRO A 550 -11.94 2.44 17.23
N SER A 551 -11.33 3.61 17.34
CA SER A 551 -11.09 4.25 18.63
C SER A 551 -12.42 4.61 19.28
N THR A 552 -12.59 4.22 20.54
CA THR A 552 -13.84 4.37 21.30
C THR A 552 -13.55 4.91 22.71
N LEU A 553 -14.54 4.94 23.56
CA LEU A 553 -14.35 5.28 24.99
C LEU A 553 -13.27 4.39 25.63
N LYS A 554 -13.20 3.11 25.22
CA LYS A 554 -12.29 2.08 25.78
C LYS A 554 -11.03 1.92 24.95
N VAL A 555 -11.07 2.18 23.63
CA VAL A 555 -9.96 1.95 22.69
C VAL A 555 -9.30 3.28 22.32
N LYS A 556 -8.10 3.49 22.82
CA LYS A 556 -7.32 4.70 22.54
C LYS A 556 -6.70 4.66 21.14
N PRO A 557 -6.51 5.81 20.47
CA PRO A 557 -5.75 5.84 19.22
C PRO A 557 -4.34 5.33 19.41
N GLN A 558 -3.85 4.56 18.45
CA GLN A 558 -2.45 4.22 18.38
C GLN A 558 -1.66 5.42 17.82
N ILE A 559 -0.44 5.61 18.33
CA ILE A 559 0.44 6.72 17.93
C ILE A 559 1.81 6.15 17.59
N SER A 560 2.42 6.61 16.49
CA SER A 560 3.82 6.31 16.20
C SER A 560 4.63 7.56 15.92
N THR A 561 5.91 7.53 16.31
CA THR A 561 6.93 8.46 15.84
C THR A 561 8.07 7.67 15.21
N LEU A 562 8.33 7.95 13.95
CA LEU A 562 9.37 7.32 13.15
C LEU A 562 10.49 8.33 12.87
N TYR A 563 11.71 7.98 13.25
CA TYR A 563 12.96 8.65 12.89
C TYR A 563 13.69 7.79 11.88
N ALA A 564 14.16 8.38 10.81
CA ALA A 564 14.97 7.67 9.83
C ALA A 564 16.06 8.56 9.25
N ALA A 565 17.19 7.96 8.90
CA ALA A 565 18.29 8.60 8.20
C ALA A 565 18.86 7.63 7.16
N GLY A 566 19.45 8.16 6.09
CA GLY A 566 20.01 7.31 5.06
C GLY A 566 20.98 8.01 4.13
N LEU A 567 21.87 7.21 3.58
CA LEU A 567 22.80 7.55 2.51
C LEU A 567 22.28 6.98 1.19
N PHE A 568 22.15 7.83 0.19
CA PHE A 568 21.66 7.49 -1.14
C PHE A 568 22.77 7.78 -2.15
N LYS A 569 23.09 6.80 -2.99
CA LYS A 569 24.15 6.93 -3.97
C LYS A 569 23.77 6.28 -5.30
N ASN A 570 23.98 7.01 -6.39
CA ASN A 570 23.88 6.47 -7.74
C ASN A 570 25.29 6.17 -8.25
N LEU A 571 25.47 5.06 -8.97
CA LEU A 571 26.74 4.60 -9.50
C LEU A 571 26.65 4.39 -11.00
N LYS A 572 27.79 4.53 -11.71
CA LYS A 572 27.94 4.27 -13.15
C LYS A 572 26.84 4.96 -13.97
N GLU A 573 26.79 6.29 -13.92
CA GLU A 573 25.84 7.12 -14.68
C GLU A 573 24.37 6.74 -14.44
N ASN A 574 24.03 6.53 -13.18
CA ASN A 574 22.69 6.08 -12.74
C ASN A 574 22.29 4.69 -13.28
N MET A 575 23.27 3.82 -13.56
CA MET A 575 23.01 2.41 -13.84
C MET A 575 22.54 1.70 -12.56
N PHE A 576 23.09 2.07 -11.40
CA PHE A 576 22.69 1.52 -10.10
C PHE A 576 22.19 2.64 -9.20
N GLU A 577 21.06 2.42 -8.58
CA GLU A 577 20.55 3.18 -7.43
C GLU A 577 20.86 2.38 -6.17
N THR A 578 21.49 3.00 -5.18
CA THR A 578 21.81 2.34 -3.91
C THR A 578 21.36 3.19 -2.74
N SER A 579 20.95 2.56 -1.66
CA SER A 579 20.70 3.23 -0.39
C SER A 579 21.05 2.34 0.80
N VAL A 580 21.46 3.01 1.88
CA VAL A 580 21.55 2.44 3.22
C VAL A 580 20.70 3.34 4.11
N GLU A 581 19.64 2.77 4.70
CA GLU A 581 18.73 3.50 5.57
C GLU A 581 18.73 2.88 6.97
N VAL A 582 18.74 3.71 8.01
CA VAL A 582 18.55 3.31 9.40
C VAL A 582 17.27 3.94 9.93
N TYR A 583 16.55 3.23 10.79
CA TYR A 583 15.33 3.76 11.37
C TYR A 583 15.16 3.35 12.84
N TYR A 584 14.43 4.20 13.57
CA TYR A 584 13.93 3.94 14.91
C TYR A 584 12.49 4.40 15.02
N LYS A 585 11.59 3.51 15.43
CA LYS A 585 10.15 3.73 15.53
C LYS A 585 9.67 3.46 16.95
N GLN A 586 8.99 4.43 17.55
CA GLN A 586 8.26 4.28 18.80
C GLN A 586 6.77 4.18 18.54
N MET A 587 6.11 3.30 19.26
CA MET A 587 4.67 3.06 19.14
C MET A 587 4.02 3.08 20.52
N GLN A 588 2.87 3.75 20.63
CA GLN A 588 2.09 3.86 21.87
C GLN A 588 0.70 3.30 21.64
N ASN A 589 0.04 2.88 22.73
CA ASN A 589 -1.31 2.32 22.73
C ASN A 589 -1.47 1.14 21.76
N GLN A 590 -0.43 0.31 21.62
CA GLN A 590 -0.54 -0.92 20.85
C GLN A 590 -1.59 -1.82 21.51
N ILE A 591 -2.36 -2.55 20.71
CA ILE A 591 -3.52 -3.34 21.15
C ILE A 591 -3.18 -4.82 21.02
N GLU A 592 -3.47 -5.59 22.07
CA GLU A 592 -3.44 -7.06 22.08
C GLU A 592 -4.63 -7.56 22.91
N TYR A 593 -4.99 -8.82 22.74
CA TYR A 593 -5.91 -9.47 23.67
C TYR A 593 -5.20 -9.77 25.00
N ARG A 594 -5.94 -9.76 26.11
CA ARG A 594 -5.42 -10.14 27.44
C ARG A 594 -5.01 -11.61 27.46
N GLU A 595 -4.15 -12.00 28.43
CA GLU A 595 -3.81 -13.40 28.65
C GLU A 595 -5.06 -14.22 28.98
N GLY A 596 -5.09 -15.46 28.48
CA GLY A 596 -6.23 -16.35 28.67
C GLY A 596 -7.49 -15.94 27.92
N TYR A 597 -7.38 -15.02 26.96
CA TYR A 597 -8.52 -14.67 26.11
C TYR A 597 -9.08 -15.90 25.41
N THR A 598 -10.36 -16.15 25.63
CA THR A 598 -11.17 -17.08 24.85
C THR A 598 -12.30 -16.29 24.20
N PRO A 599 -12.55 -16.50 22.91
CA PRO A 599 -13.64 -15.82 22.22
C PRO A 599 -14.94 -15.96 22.98
N ASN A 600 -15.47 -14.87 23.50
CA ASN A 600 -16.75 -14.84 24.19
C ASN A 600 -17.72 -13.91 23.42
N THR A 601 -18.72 -14.52 22.83
CA THR A 601 -19.72 -13.84 22.03
C THR A 601 -20.72 -13.01 22.85
N LEU A 602 -20.66 -13.14 24.19
CA LEU A 602 -21.56 -12.46 25.12
C LEU A 602 -21.01 -11.12 25.65
N LYS A 603 -19.76 -10.77 25.35
CA LYS A 603 -19.10 -9.52 25.77
C LYS A 603 -18.72 -8.67 24.57
N ASP A 604 -18.59 -7.35 24.77
CA ASP A 604 -17.94 -6.49 23.78
C ASP A 604 -16.44 -6.87 23.73
N ALA A 605 -15.94 -7.13 22.52
CA ALA A 605 -14.55 -7.53 22.31
C ALA A 605 -13.54 -6.52 22.90
N GLU A 606 -13.93 -5.25 23.03
CA GLU A 606 -13.10 -4.19 23.59
C GLU A 606 -12.79 -4.38 25.09
N ASP A 607 -13.61 -5.16 25.81
CA ASP A 607 -13.40 -5.49 27.23
C ASP A 607 -12.23 -6.46 27.45
N ASP A 608 -11.82 -7.15 26.39
CA ASP A 608 -10.72 -8.13 26.42
C ASP A 608 -9.41 -7.57 25.86
N PHE A 609 -9.35 -6.25 25.52
CA PHE A 609 -8.13 -5.63 25.02
C PHE A 609 -7.23 -5.13 26.15
N THR A 610 -5.94 -5.19 25.90
CA THR A 610 -4.91 -4.52 26.71
C THR A 610 -4.05 -3.61 25.85
N PHE A 611 -3.51 -2.56 26.45
CA PHE A 611 -2.76 -1.52 25.73
C PHE A 611 -1.31 -1.49 26.19
N GLY A 612 -0.40 -1.35 25.24
CA GLY A 612 1.02 -1.36 25.51
C GLY A 612 1.84 -0.44 24.61
N LYS A 613 3.14 -0.59 24.70
CA LYS A 613 4.13 0.14 23.90
C LYS A 613 4.85 -0.80 22.94
N GLY A 614 5.38 -0.24 21.86
CA GLY A 614 6.21 -0.99 20.92
C GLY A 614 7.41 -0.19 20.46
N TRP A 615 8.47 -0.89 20.04
CA TRP A 615 9.67 -0.32 19.44
C TRP A 615 10.08 -1.16 18.26
N SER A 616 10.55 -0.51 17.20
CA SER A 616 11.18 -1.18 16.08
C SER A 616 12.35 -0.35 15.59
N TYR A 617 13.47 -1.02 15.29
CA TYR A 617 14.64 -0.36 14.70
C TYR A 617 15.37 -1.33 13.78
N GLY A 618 16.12 -0.78 12.85
CA GLY A 618 16.84 -1.60 11.88
C GLY A 618 17.61 -0.81 10.85
N THR A 619 18.31 -1.58 10.02
CA THR A 619 19.08 -1.10 8.87
C THR A 619 18.57 -1.78 7.61
N GLU A 620 18.40 -1.01 6.55
CA GLU A 620 17.95 -1.46 5.24
C GLU A 620 19.03 -1.15 4.20
N LEU A 621 19.42 -2.14 3.42
CA LEU A 621 20.30 -1.99 2.26
C LEU A 621 19.50 -2.27 0.99
N PHE A 622 19.61 -1.39 0.01
CA PHE A 622 18.98 -1.54 -1.30
C PHE A 622 19.97 -1.27 -2.41
N ILE A 623 20.04 -2.16 -3.38
CA ILE A 623 20.84 -2.02 -4.60
C ILE A 623 19.94 -2.37 -5.76
N ASN A 624 19.67 -1.42 -6.66
CA ASN A 624 18.77 -1.58 -7.80
C ASN A 624 19.52 -1.27 -9.10
N LYS A 625 19.62 -2.26 -9.97
CA LYS A 625 20.23 -2.11 -11.30
C LYS A 625 19.15 -1.84 -12.35
N LEU A 626 19.20 -0.66 -12.96
CA LEU A 626 18.13 -0.13 -13.83
C LEU A 626 18.33 -0.38 -15.32
N LYS A 627 19.57 -0.58 -15.79
CA LYS A 627 19.91 -0.58 -17.22
C LYS A 627 20.62 -1.86 -17.65
N GLY A 628 20.50 -2.20 -18.94
CA GLY A 628 21.14 -3.33 -19.60
C GLY A 628 20.24 -4.55 -19.69
N ARG A 629 20.77 -5.64 -20.30
CA ARG A 629 20.03 -6.91 -20.47
C ARG A 629 19.75 -7.59 -19.12
N PHE A 630 20.59 -7.38 -18.14
CA PHE A 630 20.42 -7.86 -16.78
C PHE A 630 20.05 -6.67 -15.88
N THR A 631 18.87 -6.72 -15.25
CA THR A 631 18.34 -5.73 -14.32
C THR A 631 17.78 -6.43 -13.07
N GLY A 632 17.37 -5.68 -12.06
CA GLY A 632 16.80 -6.23 -10.83
C GLY A 632 17.37 -5.58 -9.59
N TRP A 633 17.09 -6.16 -8.42
CA TRP A 633 17.49 -5.56 -7.14
C TRP A 633 17.87 -6.58 -6.09
N ILE A 634 18.62 -6.10 -5.11
CA ILE A 634 18.92 -6.80 -3.87
C ILE A 634 18.42 -5.91 -2.73
N GLY A 635 17.56 -6.46 -1.89
CA GLY A 635 17.08 -5.86 -0.65
C GLY A 635 17.55 -6.68 0.55
N TYR A 636 18.12 -6.02 1.57
CA TYR A 636 18.47 -6.65 2.83
C TYR A 636 17.97 -5.80 4.00
N THR A 637 17.44 -6.44 5.03
CA THR A 637 16.96 -5.80 6.24
C THR A 637 17.44 -6.53 7.46
N LEU A 638 18.11 -5.82 8.35
CA LEU A 638 18.45 -6.27 9.70
C LEU A 638 17.59 -5.47 10.68
N SER A 639 16.70 -6.11 11.46
CA SER A 639 15.86 -5.36 12.38
C SER A 639 15.38 -6.13 13.62
N TRP A 640 14.84 -5.36 14.56
CA TRP A 640 14.27 -5.80 15.83
C TRP A 640 12.93 -5.13 16.05
N THR A 641 11.94 -5.90 16.52
CA THR A 641 10.61 -5.38 16.86
C THR A 641 10.16 -5.96 18.19
N TYR A 642 9.84 -5.09 19.13
CA TYR A 642 9.48 -5.42 20.50
C TYR A 642 8.11 -4.86 20.87
N ARG A 643 7.49 -5.53 21.85
CA ARG A 643 6.27 -5.12 22.52
C ARG A 643 6.46 -5.19 24.04
N LYS A 644 5.72 -4.34 24.77
CA LYS A 644 5.60 -4.38 26.22
C LYS A 644 4.19 -3.98 26.62
N PHE A 645 3.53 -4.85 27.39
CA PHE A 645 2.20 -4.63 27.94
C PHE A 645 2.27 -4.98 29.43
N ASP A 646 1.66 -4.19 30.28
CA ASP A 646 1.74 -4.41 31.74
C ASP A 646 1.01 -5.69 32.18
N LYS A 647 -0.03 -6.10 31.42
CA LYS A 647 -0.87 -7.27 31.68
C LYS A 647 -0.54 -8.50 30.81
N LEU A 648 0.56 -8.49 30.08
CA LEU A 648 1.02 -9.61 29.26
C LEU A 648 2.48 -9.93 29.57
N ASN A 649 2.84 -11.21 29.50
CA ASN A 649 4.21 -11.68 29.72
C ASN A 649 4.80 -11.19 31.06
N ALA A 650 3.97 -11.14 32.10
CA ALA A 650 4.31 -10.59 33.41
C ALA A 650 4.88 -9.15 33.38
N GLY A 651 4.42 -8.32 32.42
CA GLY A 651 4.92 -6.96 32.22
C GLY A 651 6.29 -6.85 31.57
N ASN A 652 6.89 -7.97 31.16
CA ASN A 652 8.20 -8.00 30.51
C ASN A 652 8.11 -7.70 29.01
N LYS A 653 9.19 -7.13 28.47
CA LYS A 653 9.38 -6.91 27.06
C LYS A 653 9.51 -8.24 26.30
N TYR A 654 8.85 -8.37 25.16
CA TYR A 654 8.91 -9.55 24.30
C TYR A 654 8.97 -9.17 22.82
N PHE A 655 9.35 -10.09 21.93
CA PHE A 655 9.38 -9.88 20.48
C PHE A 655 7.97 -9.85 19.90
N ALA A 656 7.74 -8.99 18.92
CA ALA A 656 6.53 -9.09 18.11
C ALA A 656 6.51 -10.42 17.33
N LYS A 657 5.33 -11.02 17.13
CA LYS A 657 5.20 -12.33 16.44
C LYS A 657 5.76 -12.35 15.02
N TYR A 658 5.86 -11.20 14.36
CA TYR A 658 6.46 -11.02 13.04
C TYR A 658 7.91 -10.47 13.12
N ASP A 659 8.53 -10.48 14.28
CA ASP A 659 9.94 -10.11 14.41
C ASP A 659 10.82 -11.15 13.73
N ARG A 660 11.60 -10.67 12.78
CA ARG A 660 12.54 -11.45 11.98
C ARG A 660 13.87 -10.69 11.96
N ARG A 661 14.97 -11.35 12.26
CA ARG A 661 16.25 -10.70 12.41
C ARG A 661 16.82 -10.27 11.07
N ASN A 662 17.02 -11.22 10.18
CA ASN A 662 17.57 -11.02 8.85
C ASN A 662 16.48 -11.32 7.82
N ASP A 663 16.37 -10.47 6.83
CA ASP A 663 15.47 -10.65 5.69
C ASP A 663 16.19 -10.18 4.42
N MET A 664 16.28 -11.03 3.41
CA MET A 664 16.97 -10.74 2.16
C MET A 664 16.11 -11.17 0.97
N SER A 665 16.08 -10.34 -0.04
CA SER A 665 15.48 -10.65 -1.34
C SER A 665 16.42 -10.29 -2.48
N ILE A 666 16.49 -11.16 -3.48
CA ILE A 666 17.22 -10.93 -4.72
C ILE A 666 16.24 -11.13 -5.86
N VAL A 667 16.09 -10.14 -6.70
CA VAL A 667 15.30 -10.22 -7.93
C VAL A 667 16.24 -9.99 -9.10
N ALA A 668 16.28 -10.95 -10.01
CA ALA A 668 17.10 -10.94 -11.20
C ALA A 668 16.22 -11.06 -12.44
N LEU A 669 16.36 -10.12 -13.37
CA LEU A 669 15.62 -10.08 -14.63
C LEU A 669 16.64 -10.07 -15.78
N TYR A 670 16.53 -11.02 -16.71
CA TYR A 670 17.46 -11.15 -17.81
C TYR A 670 16.74 -11.21 -19.15
N ASN A 671 16.92 -10.19 -19.98
CA ASN A 671 16.42 -10.11 -21.34
C ASN A 671 17.45 -10.73 -22.29
N LEU A 672 17.33 -12.03 -22.57
CA LEU A 672 18.25 -12.74 -23.47
C LEU A 672 18.16 -12.17 -24.89
N ASN A 673 16.93 -12.06 -25.41
CA ASN A 673 16.64 -11.53 -26.73
C ASN A 673 15.15 -11.12 -26.82
N LYS A 674 14.65 -10.73 -28.00
CA LYS A 674 13.23 -10.37 -28.22
C LYS A 674 12.26 -11.53 -27.97
N LYS A 675 12.73 -12.77 -28.01
CA LYS A 675 11.89 -13.97 -27.86
C LYS A 675 11.84 -14.48 -26.42
N TRP A 676 12.97 -14.43 -25.69
CA TRP A 676 13.09 -15.00 -24.36
C TRP A 676 13.51 -13.98 -23.32
N LYS A 677 12.76 -13.95 -22.21
CA LYS A 677 13.10 -13.23 -20.98
C LYS A 677 13.08 -14.23 -19.83
N PHE A 678 14.05 -14.13 -18.92
CA PHE A 678 14.15 -14.98 -17.74
C PHE A 678 14.08 -14.10 -16.49
N SER A 679 13.48 -14.64 -15.43
CA SER A 679 13.49 -14.01 -14.13
C SER A 679 13.68 -15.02 -13.02
N ALA A 680 14.31 -14.58 -11.94
CA ALA A 680 14.54 -15.36 -10.74
C ALA A 680 14.31 -14.48 -9.50
N THR A 681 13.74 -15.07 -8.47
CA THR A 681 13.56 -14.42 -7.17
C THR A 681 14.04 -15.37 -6.08
N PHE A 682 15.01 -14.92 -5.31
CA PHE A 682 15.47 -15.62 -4.10
C PHE A 682 15.06 -14.82 -2.87
N VAL A 683 14.46 -15.49 -1.90
CA VAL A 683 14.12 -14.90 -0.60
C VAL A 683 14.74 -15.74 0.52
N TYR A 684 15.23 -15.04 1.54
CA TYR A 684 15.73 -15.65 2.77
C TYR A 684 15.26 -14.82 3.95
N GLY A 685 14.82 -15.48 5.01
CA GLY A 685 14.50 -14.84 6.29
C GLY A 685 14.77 -15.76 7.46
N THR A 686 15.33 -15.23 8.53
CA THR A 686 15.39 -15.93 9.81
C THR A 686 13.97 -16.16 10.34
N GLY A 687 13.77 -17.20 11.14
CA GLY A 687 12.43 -17.57 11.63
C GLY A 687 11.72 -16.47 12.39
N ASN A 688 10.42 -16.37 12.21
CA ASN A 688 9.53 -15.51 12.99
C ASN A 688 9.50 -15.94 14.45
N ALA A 689 9.24 -15.00 15.34
CA ALA A 689 9.02 -15.29 16.77
C ALA A 689 7.64 -15.95 16.98
N THR A 690 7.60 -16.94 17.83
CA THR A 690 6.36 -17.67 18.18
C THR A 690 6.38 -18.15 19.63
N THR A 691 5.19 -18.45 20.16
CA THR A 691 5.01 -19.04 21.49
C THR A 691 4.74 -20.52 21.31
N LEU A 692 5.50 -21.35 22.00
CA LEU A 692 5.31 -22.80 22.00
C LEU A 692 5.19 -23.31 23.43
N PRO A 693 4.44 -24.42 23.69
CA PRO A 693 4.48 -25.14 24.95
C PRO A 693 5.90 -25.58 25.26
N GLN A 694 6.33 -25.38 26.50
CA GLN A 694 7.62 -25.86 27.03
C GLN A 694 7.52 -27.15 27.77
N ARG A 695 6.39 -27.38 28.45
CA ARG A 695 6.15 -28.58 29.28
C ARG A 695 4.74 -29.10 29.07
N PHE A 696 4.62 -30.39 29.24
CA PHE A 696 3.33 -31.07 29.21
C PHE A 696 3.23 -31.87 30.51
N TYR A 697 2.09 -31.77 31.18
CA TYR A 697 1.80 -32.51 32.39
C TYR A 697 0.32 -32.85 32.48
N ILE A 698 -0.03 -33.85 33.30
CA ILE A 698 -1.41 -34.31 33.44
C ILE A 698 -1.97 -33.72 34.73
N VAL A 699 -3.10 -33.01 34.62
CA VAL A 699 -3.86 -32.46 35.74
C VAL A 699 -5.27 -33.03 35.67
N GLY A 700 -5.68 -33.76 36.71
CA GLY A 700 -7.01 -34.36 36.72
C GLY A 700 -7.31 -35.29 35.53
N GLY A 701 -6.29 -35.97 34.98
CA GLY A 701 -6.45 -36.86 33.83
C GLY A 701 -6.42 -36.10 32.44
N VAL A 702 -6.29 -34.79 32.43
CA VAL A 702 -6.23 -33.98 31.21
C VAL A 702 -4.79 -33.52 30.97
N LEU A 703 -4.31 -33.72 29.73
CA LEU A 703 -3.01 -33.19 29.30
C LEU A 703 -3.05 -31.67 29.26
N THR A 704 -2.27 -31.04 30.12
CA THR A 704 -2.16 -29.59 30.27
C THR A 704 -0.83 -29.11 29.68
N GLN A 705 -0.82 -27.93 29.07
CA GLN A 705 0.34 -27.32 28.43
C GLN A 705 0.79 -26.10 29.21
N GLU A 706 2.06 -26.03 29.55
CA GLU A 706 2.71 -24.83 30.08
C GLU A 706 3.46 -24.13 28.94
N TYR A 707 3.08 -22.89 28.66
CA TYR A 707 3.67 -22.13 27.57
C TYR A 707 4.92 -21.36 27.99
N SER A 708 5.83 -21.15 27.05
CA SER A 708 6.97 -20.25 27.21
C SER A 708 6.51 -18.79 27.38
N ASN A 709 7.46 -17.89 27.69
CA ASN A 709 7.22 -16.46 27.50
C ASN A 709 6.73 -16.18 26.07
N ILE A 710 5.92 -15.12 25.92
CA ILE A 710 5.32 -14.77 24.64
C ILE A 710 6.42 -14.57 23.59
N ASN A 711 6.28 -15.27 22.45
CA ASN A 711 7.17 -15.16 21.28
C ASN A 711 8.66 -15.40 21.57
N GLN A 712 8.96 -16.24 22.53
CA GLN A 712 10.34 -16.57 22.91
C GLN A 712 11.03 -17.51 21.92
N TYR A 713 10.28 -18.39 21.27
CA TYR A 713 10.79 -19.37 20.32
C TYR A 713 10.94 -18.77 18.92
N ARG A 714 11.86 -19.33 18.11
CA ARG A 714 12.07 -18.95 16.70
C ARG A 714 11.75 -20.13 15.79
N LEU A 715 10.87 -19.90 14.81
CA LEU A 715 10.66 -20.88 13.75
C LEU A 715 11.96 -21.13 12.98
N PRO A 716 12.13 -22.26 12.29
CA PRO A 716 13.23 -22.47 11.36
C PRO A 716 13.28 -21.38 10.27
N SER A 717 14.47 -21.18 9.70
CA SER A 717 14.65 -20.17 8.64
C SER A 717 13.82 -20.51 7.41
N TYR A 718 13.27 -19.47 6.78
CA TYR A 718 12.53 -19.50 5.53
C TYR A 718 13.44 -19.15 4.37
N HIS A 719 13.47 -19.95 3.31
CA HIS A 719 14.12 -19.55 2.06
C HIS A 719 13.47 -20.24 0.86
N ARG A 720 13.50 -19.56 -0.30
CA ARG A 720 12.87 -20.04 -1.51
C ARG A 720 13.50 -19.42 -2.75
N LEU A 721 13.56 -20.19 -3.83
CA LEU A 721 13.92 -19.73 -5.17
C LEU A 721 12.73 -19.93 -6.09
N ASP A 722 12.29 -18.86 -6.75
CA ASP A 722 11.27 -18.88 -7.79
C ASP A 722 11.90 -18.52 -9.12
N LEU A 723 11.52 -19.23 -10.17
CA LEU A 723 12.05 -19.04 -11.52
C LEU A 723 10.91 -18.78 -12.51
N SER A 724 11.17 -17.98 -13.54
CA SER A 724 10.22 -17.81 -14.64
C SER A 724 10.93 -17.58 -15.97
N ALA A 725 10.28 -18.06 -17.05
CA ALA A 725 10.69 -17.83 -18.42
C ALA A 725 9.49 -17.33 -19.23
N VAL A 726 9.65 -16.22 -19.94
CA VAL A 726 8.64 -15.66 -20.84
C VAL A 726 9.05 -15.88 -22.29
N LEU A 727 8.17 -16.53 -23.04
CA LEU A 727 8.33 -16.80 -24.47
C LEU A 727 7.41 -15.88 -25.27
N THR A 728 7.98 -14.98 -26.06
CA THR A 728 7.25 -14.16 -27.04
C THR A 728 7.46 -14.74 -28.43
N PRO A 729 6.44 -15.33 -29.09
CA PRO A 729 6.57 -15.95 -30.41
C PRO A 729 6.98 -14.92 -31.49
N LYS A 730 7.90 -15.28 -32.38
CA LYS A 730 8.32 -14.44 -33.52
C LYS A 730 7.15 -14.01 -34.43
N LYS A 731 6.14 -14.86 -34.58
CA LYS A 731 4.92 -14.58 -35.37
C LYS A 731 4.03 -13.45 -34.80
N ASN A 732 4.39 -12.85 -33.65
CA ASN A 732 3.74 -11.62 -33.17
C ASN A 732 4.11 -10.37 -33.98
N GLU A 733 5.22 -10.43 -34.73
CA GLU A 733 5.63 -9.32 -35.59
C GLU A 733 4.60 -9.12 -36.70
N GLY A 734 4.07 -7.90 -36.85
CA GLY A 734 3.04 -7.54 -37.84
C GLY A 734 1.61 -8.04 -37.55
N ARG A 735 1.37 -8.79 -36.47
CA ARG A 735 0.03 -9.27 -36.12
C ARG A 735 -0.66 -8.33 -35.12
N LYS A 736 -1.98 -8.20 -35.27
CA LYS A 736 -2.81 -7.49 -34.29
C LYS A 736 -2.86 -8.24 -32.96
N LEU A 737 -3.04 -9.57 -33.01
CA LEU A 737 -3.02 -10.42 -31.83
C LEU A 737 -1.57 -10.78 -31.46
N LYS A 738 -1.09 -10.25 -30.33
CA LYS A 738 0.21 -10.57 -29.73
C LYS A 738 0.00 -11.56 -28.59
N THR A 739 0.84 -12.57 -28.49
CA THR A 739 0.72 -13.62 -27.45
C THR A 739 2.04 -13.84 -26.74
N GLU A 740 1.97 -14.26 -25.49
CA GLU A 740 3.13 -14.63 -24.68
C GLU A 740 2.81 -15.87 -23.83
N TRP A 741 3.79 -16.77 -23.69
CA TRP A 741 3.72 -17.88 -22.77
C TRP A 741 4.64 -17.60 -21.58
N VAL A 742 4.11 -17.73 -20.37
CA VAL A 742 4.86 -17.59 -19.13
C VAL A 742 4.93 -18.95 -18.45
N PHE A 743 6.14 -19.45 -18.29
CA PHE A 743 6.44 -20.65 -17.50
C PHE A 743 7.02 -20.19 -16.17
N SER A 744 6.49 -20.65 -15.06
CA SER A 744 6.99 -20.31 -13.73
C SER A 744 7.11 -21.55 -12.85
N ILE A 745 8.08 -21.51 -11.95
CA ILE A 745 8.30 -22.53 -10.94
C ILE A 745 8.43 -21.81 -9.60
N TYR A 746 7.48 -22.06 -8.73
CA TYR A 746 7.54 -21.61 -7.35
C TYR A 746 8.28 -22.64 -6.49
N ASN A 747 9.16 -22.20 -5.60
CA ASN A 747 9.95 -23.04 -4.70
C ASN A 747 10.74 -24.13 -5.46
N ALA A 748 11.61 -23.72 -6.36
CA ALA A 748 12.29 -24.58 -7.36
C ALA A 748 13.08 -25.76 -6.75
N TYR A 749 13.54 -25.68 -5.53
CA TYR A 749 14.21 -26.78 -4.82
C TYR A 749 13.37 -27.45 -3.72
N SER A 750 12.05 -27.21 -3.77
CA SER A 750 11.06 -27.91 -2.89
C SER A 750 11.36 -27.82 -1.37
N ARG A 751 11.82 -26.67 -0.91
CA ARG A 751 12.07 -26.43 0.54
C ARG A 751 10.78 -26.56 1.32
N GLN A 752 10.79 -27.38 2.37
CA GLN A 752 9.70 -27.47 3.34
C GLN A 752 9.78 -26.30 4.31
N ASN A 753 9.24 -25.15 3.88
CA ASN A 753 9.24 -23.92 4.68
C ASN A 753 8.24 -24.02 5.85
N PRO A 754 8.59 -23.53 7.06
CA PRO A 754 7.68 -23.59 8.20
C PRO A 754 6.51 -22.64 8.02
N TYR A 755 5.28 -23.17 8.11
CA TYR A 755 4.06 -22.38 8.18
C TYR A 755 3.63 -22.21 9.63
N PHE A 756 3.46 -23.32 10.38
CA PHE A 756 3.33 -23.35 11.84
C PHE A 756 3.82 -24.68 12.41
N ILE A 757 4.02 -24.70 13.72
CA ILE A 757 4.35 -25.91 14.48
C ILE A 757 3.17 -26.22 15.40
N TYR A 758 2.77 -27.47 15.45
CA TYR A 758 1.79 -28.00 16.40
C TYR A 758 2.32 -29.24 17.08
N TYR A 759 1.70 -29.59 18.20
CA TYR A 759 2.04 -30.80 18.94
C TYR A 759 0.96 -31.85 18.69
N ASP A 760 1.38 -32.97 18.08
CA ASP A 760 0.54 -34.11 17.84
C ASP A 760 0.61 -35.03 19.07
N GLN A 761 -0.55 -35.54 19.49
CA GLN A 761 -0.69 -36.40 20.67
C GLN A 761 -1.21 -37.75 20.23
N THR A 762 -0.50 -38.80 20.59
CA THR A 762 -0.87 -40.20 20.32
C THR A 762 -0.75 -41.03 21.56
N GLY A 763 -1.59 -42.08 21.71
CA GLY A 763 -1.67 -42.92 22.92
C GLY A 763 -2.55 -42.31 24.03
N SER A 764 -2.50 -42.90 25.20
CA SER A 764 -3.31 -42.50 26.34
C SER A 764 -2.43 -42.14 27.56
N PRO A 765 -2.83 -41.09 28.32
CA PRO A 765 -2.14 -40.77 29.57
C PRO A 765 -2.35 -41.84 30.67
N TYR A 766 -3.39 -42.68 30.52
CA TYR A 766 -3.77 -43.65 31.56
C TYR A 766 -3.00 -44.95 31.48
N ASP A 767 -2.44 -45.31 30.33
CA ASP A 767 -1.68 -46.54 30.10
C ASP A 767 -0.17 -46.30 29.89
N GLY A 768 0.28 -45.02 30.02
CA GLY A 768 1.67 -44.64 29.84
C GLY A 768 2.13 -44.60 28.38
N SER A 769 1.23 -44.81 27.40
CA SER A 769 1.56 -44.81 25.98
C SER A 769 1.57 -43.42 25.37
N LEU A 770 1.22 -42.35 26.11
CA LEU A 770 1.15 -40.98 25.62
C LEU A 770 2.49 -40.51 25.02
N LYS A 771 2.45 -40.15 23.78
CA LYS A 771 3.56 -39.49 23.07
C LYS A 771 3.11 -38.15 22.57
N VAL A 772 3.92 -37.12 22.84
CA VAL A 772 3.73 -35.77 22.36
C VAL A 772 4.89 -35.42 21.42
N GLN A 773 4.59 -35.10 20.17
CA GLN A 773 5.58 -34.80 19.12
C GLN A 773 5.30 -33.44 18.46
N ALA A 774 6.34 -32.60 18.38
CA ALA A 774 6.25 -31.36 17.57
C ALA A 774 6.28 -31.71 16.08
N LYS A 775 5.27 -31.23 15.32
CA LYS A 775 5.18 -31.41 13.89
C LYS A 775 5.14 -30.05 13.21
N GLN A 776 5.92 -29.90 12.12
CA GLN A 776 5.91 -28.71 11.28
C GLN A 776 4.94 -28.90 10.12
N VAL A 777 4.06 -27.94 9.88
CA VAL A 777 3.28 -27.83 8.67
C VAL A 777 4.02 -26.96 7.68
N SER A 778 4.10 -27.43 6.44
CA SER A 778 4.64 -26.70 5.28
C SER A 778 3.60 -26.72 4.17
N LEU A 779 3.37 -25.59 3.50
CA LEU A 779 2.25 -25.45 2.55
C LEU A 779 2.62 -25.82 1.11
N PHE A 780 3.72 -25.27 0.60
CA PHE A 780 4.01 -25.32 -0.83
C PHE A 780 5.33 -26.03 -1.14
N PRO A 781 5.26 -27.24 -1.72
CA PRO A 781 6.40 -27.87 -2.38
C PRO A 781 6.76 -27.11 -3.67
N ILE A 782 7.53 -27.73 -4.54
CA ILE A 782 7.74 -27.20 -5.91
C ILE A 782 6.40 -27.17 -6.66
N ILE A 783 6.07 -25.99 -7.24
CA ILE A 783 4.82 -25.81 -8.00
C ILE A 783 5.14 -25.18 -9.35
N PRO A 784 5.07 -25.98 -10.44
CA PRO A 784 5.14 -25.43 -11.79
C PRO A 784 3.80 -24.79 -12.17
N ALA A 785 3.86 -23.74 -12.98
CA ALA A 785 2.67 -23.10 -13.55
C ALA A 785 2.95 -22.59 -14.97
N ILE A 786 1.90 -22.52 -15.77
CA ILE A 786 1.93 -21.99 -17.11
C ILE A 786 0.77 -21.01 -17.31
N THR A 787 1.05 -19.90 -17.97
CA THR A 787 0.03 -18.90 -18.31
C THR A 787 0.19 -18.46 -19.75
N TRP A 788 -0.90 -18.43 -20.49
CA TRP A 788 -0.96 -17.87 -21.83
C TRP A 788 -1.57 -16.47 -21.76
N ASN A 789 -0.79 -15.45 -22.14
CA ASN A 789 -1.22 -14.06 -22.22
C ASN A 789 -1.47 -13.67 -23.67
N PHE A 790 -2.44 -12.79 -23.89
CA PHE A 790 -2.75 -12.23 -25.18
C PHE A 790 -3.06 -10.73 -25.08
N LYS A 791 -2.78 -10.02 -26.17
CA LYS A 791 -3.11 -8.60 -26.35
C LYS A 791 -3.50 -8.35 -27.79
N PHE A 792 -4.63 -7.64 -27.95
CA PHE A 792 -5.20 -7.29 -29.25
C PHE A 792 -5.38 -5.78 -29.37
#